data_f2ac53da27d2a80accbe25ff447b625e
#
_entry.id   f2ac53da27d2a80accbe25ff447b625e
#
_cell.length_a   1.000
_cell.length_b   1.000
_cell.length_c   1.000
_cell.angle_alpha   90.00
_cell.angle_beta   90.00
_cell.angle_gamma   90.00
#
_symmetry.space_group_name_H-M   'P 1'
#
loop_
_entity.id
_entity.type
_entity.pdbx_description
1 polymer ?
#
loop_
_entity_poly.entity_id
_entity_poly.type
_entity_poly.pdbx_seq_one_letter_code
_entity_poly.pdbx_strand_id
1 'polypeptide(L)'
;MWQRLKLFLNPADGRYEDLKKGNPVLNVMRDFMAGLVVAMVAIPLAMGFAMASGLRPEQGIVGGAIAGFVGAIWGGSKYQVYGPTAAFIPVIAGIMIKYDHSFLVLVALLSAAVIMAMALAGAGKIVKQVPHSIIVGFTIGIAFTIAASQLGEILGLEAKMGYKFFEKLEGVSRHYDQFNVWALILAIGTFVFTKRVLKISVFLPAPLIALGIGALLAATALSDAGLTLIGMKYGAIPSQSWAITPPGDYLKAEYASDLVYAVFSVVFVAAVESLLCSRMADRLANNKGTPYNPDKELWGQSLVMGLVPLINGFPHTGALARTATNIKLGAVSPLAGIFKCVLKLLIAFYLSRYLELVPMACIAGILLYVASNMVKPGEVTEVIHMGRGHVALMIYTAVMVIVTDFLTGVLSALVIYGVWKIVEAFGVKVDSAPVHHNKVQQAHPKVVRAILHKDRATARKPQHVVPISSERQKWIAHLRARARLSPSAYVHDKASVIGDVILGDHVNVAASASVRADEGAPFFIGSNSNIQDGVVIHALKDRFVEVGGEEWAVYVGRNVSMAHDALVHGPCYVGDDTFIGFKAVVHDSVVGERCFIGIGAVVVGVNIPDGKFVPHGRIIDTQAKVKDLPDVTEAHMHFNEDVVEVNRGLAAAYHHTHSGNHASQSNGKPTGKPRIHLPRNAREVGWDAPPTSSTQDRF
;
A
#
# COMPACT_ATOMS: atom_id res chain seq x y z
N MET A 1 19.16 3.23 -27.99
CA MET A 1 20.16 2.89 -26.97
C MET A 1 20.82 4.13 -26.37
N TRP A 2 21.44 5.02 -27.16
CA TRP A 2 22.16 6.20 -26.65
C TRP A 2 21.31 7.20 -25.84
N GLN A 3 20.07 7.46 -26.25
CA GLN A 3 19.14 8.33 -25.49
C GLN A 3 18.73 7.72 -24.15
N ARG A 4 18.54 6.39 -24.06
CA ARG A 4 18.28 5.70 -22.80
C ARG A 4 19.47 5.77 -21.86
N LEU A 5 20.68 5.57 -22.39
CA LEU A 5 21.89 5.64 -21.59
C LEU A 5 22.10 7.05 -20.98
N LYS A 6 21.84 8.12 -21.73
CA LYS A 6 21.85 9.49 -21.19
C LYS A 6 20.84 9.69 -20.06
N LEU A 7 19.63 9.12 -20.20
CA LEU A 7 18.60 9.16 -19.16
C LEU A 7 19.03 8.40 -17.90
N PHE A 8 19.65 7.23 -18.07
CA PHE A 8 20.09 6.37 -16.97
C PHE A 8 21.27 6.95 -16.21
N LEU A 9 22.20 7.58 -16.89
CA LEU A 9 23.38 8.22 -16.31
C LEU A 9 23.07 9.56 -15.64
N ASN A 10 21.90 10.17 -15.90
CA ASN A 10 21.53 11.44 -15.29
C ASN A 10 21.02 11.21 -13.85
N PRO A 11 21.79 11.60 -12.80
CA PRO A 11 21.36 11.47 -11.41
C PRO A 11 20.33 12.54 -11.00
N ALA A 12 20.39 13.72 -11.63
CA ALA A 12 19.53 14.87 -11.36
C ALA A 12 18.36 14.90 -12.35
N ASP A 13 17.42 14.00 -12.20
CA ASP A 13 16.21 13.90 -13.01
C ASP A 13 14.97 14.47 -12.29
N GLY A 14 13.80 14.36 -12.90
CA GLY A 14 12.53 14.87 -12.38
C GLY A 14 12.13 14.36 -11.00
N ARG A 15 12.82 13.35 -10.45
CA ARG A 15 12.56 12.84 -9.10
C ARG A 15 12.87 13.85 -7.98
N TYR A 16 13.68 14.86 -8.27
CA TYR A 16 14.07 15.91 -7.33
C TYR A 16 13.24 17.20 -7.49
N GLU A 17 12.33 17.29 -8.44
CA GLU A 17 11.53 18.49 -8.69
C GLU A 17 10.69 18.93 -7.50
N ASP A 18 10.19 17.98 -6.72
CA ASP A 18 9.35 18.29 -5.55
C ASP A 18 10.13 18.97 -4.41
N LEU A 19 11.46 18.89 -4.40
CA LEU A 19 12.29 19.64 -3.45
C LEU A 19 12.12 21.14 -3.63
N LYS A 20 11.88 21.59 -4.87
CA LYS A 20 11.74 23.02 -5.22
C LYS A 20 10.32 23.55 -5.00
N LYS A 21 9.32 22.67 -4.79
CA LYS A 21 7.92 23.05 -4.60
C LYS A 21 7.67 23.52 -3.17
N GLY A 22 7.17 24.72 -3.02
CA GLY A 22 6.90 25.32 -1.71
C GLY A 22 8.17 25.76 -0.97
N ASN A 23 8.39 25.27 0.25
CA ASN A 23 9.58 25.59 1.05
C ASN A 23 10.66 24.50 0.89
N PRO A 24 11.77 24.75 0.16
CA PRO A 24 12.82 23.76 -0.07
C PRO A 24 13.50 23.26 1.22
N VAL A 25 13.71 24.13 2.19
CA VAL A 25 14.33 23.77 3.47
C VAL A 25 13.47 22.77 4.23
N LEU A 26 12.16 23.00 4.27
CA LEU A 26 11.22 22.08 4.92
C LEU A 26 11.18 20.71 4.20
N ASN A 27 11.27 20.70 2.88
CA ASN A 27 11.29 19.47 2.10
C ASN A 27 12.57 18.65 2.35
N VAL A 28 13.75 19.31 2.42
CA VAL A 28 15.01 18.67 2.80
C VAL A 28 14.94 18.13 4.24
N MET A 29 14.35 18.90 5.18
CA MET A 29 14.17 18.45 6.55
C MET A 29 13.24 17.22 6.65
N ARG A 30 12.17 17.16 5.85
CA ARG A 30 11.31 15.97 5.75
C ARG A 30 12.07 14.74 5.26
N ASP A 31 12.88 14.89 4.21
CA ASP A 31 13.74 13.83 3.70
C ASP A 31 14.78 13.39 4.71
N PHE A 32 15.37 14.33 5.46
CA PHE A 32 16.32 14.05 6.54
C PHE A 32 15.65 13.23 7.66
N MET A 33 14.50 13.68 8.17
CA MET A 33 13.78 12.98 9.24
C MET A 33 13.29 11.60 8.81
N ALA A 34 12.79 11.48 7.59
CA ALA A 34 12.43 10.18 7.01
C ALA A 34 13.65 9.27 6.91
N GLY A 35 14.77 9.78 6.40
CA GLY A 35 16.05 9.06 6.32
C GLY A 35 16.56 8.59 7.67
N LEU A 36 16.47 9.43 8.71
CA LEU A 36 16.91 9.12 10.07
C LEU A 36 16.12 7.94 10.67
N VAL A 37 14.79 8.02 10.66
CA VAL A 37 13.95 6.96 11.22
C VAL A 37 14.13 5.65 10.44
N VAL A 38 14.17 5.73 9.10
CA VAL A 38 14.41 4.54 8.25
C VAL A 38 15.80 3.95 8.49
N ALA A 39 16.84 4.76 8.74
CA ALA A 39 18.18 4.28 9.08
C ALA A 39 18.17 3.46 10.39
N MET A 40 17.54 3.98 11.44
CA MET A 40 17.42 3.33 12.74
C MET A 40 16.67 1.99 12.66
N VAL A 41 15.59 1.93 11.90
CA VAL A 41 14.83 0.67 11.68
C VAL A 41 15.60 -0.30 10.80
N ALA A 42 16.40 0.21 9.84
CA ALA A 42 17.09 -0.62 8.87
C ALA A 42 18.30 -1.36 9.44
N ILE A 43 18.92 -0.91 10.54
CA ILE A 43 20.10 -1.56 11.15
C ILE A 43 19.76 -2.96 11.66
N PRO A 44 18.81 -3.15 12.58
CA PRO A 44 18.43 -4.47 13.08
C PRO A 44 18.00 -5.43 11.97
N LEU A 45 17.21 -4.92 11.02
CA LEU A 45 16.71 -5.72 9.89
C LEU A 45 17.86 -6.17 8.97
N ALA A 46 18.83 -5.28 8.71
CA ALA A 46 19.95 -5.60 7.84
C ALA A 46 20.87 -6.65 8.47
N MET A 47 21.13 -6.54 9.77
CA MET A 47 21.86 -7.55 10.52
C MET A 47 21.14 -8.90 10.49
N GLY A 48 19.84 -8.90 10.83
CA GLY A 48 19.02 -10.10 10.84
C GLY A 48 18.98 -10.82 9.50
N PHE A 49 18.81 -10.09 8.39
CA PHE A 49 18.82 -10.69 7.05
C PHE A 49 20.18 -11.24 6.64
N ALA A 50 21.28 -10.56 6.98
CA ALA A 50 22.62 -11.07 6.75
C ALA A 50 22.85 -12.38 7.51
N MET A 51 22.57 -12.39 8.81
CA MET A 51 22.76 -13.58 9.67
C MET A 51 21.85 -14.75 9.24
N ALA A 52 20.59 -14.47 8.89
CA ALA A 52 19.68 -15.49 8.36
C ALA A 52 20.11 -16.06 6.99
N SER A 53 20.93 -15.31 6.25
CA SER A 53 21.54 -15.73 4.98
C SER A 53 22.91 -16.43 5.15
N GLY A 54 23.37 -16.67 6.39
CA GLY A 54 24.67 -17.27 6.65
C GLY A 54 25.86 -16.31 6.55
N LEU A 55 25.60 -15.01 6.56
CA LEU A 55 26.58 -13.92 6.44
C LEU A 55 26.77 -13.21 7.76
N ARG A 56 27.81 -12.37 7.86
CA ARG A 56 28.11 -11.59 9.06
C ARG A 56 27.18 -10.36 9.14
N PRO A 57 26.83 -9.90 10.37
CA PRO A 57 25.89 -8.78 10.56
C PRO A 57 26.33 -7.47 9.90
N GLU A 58 27.64 -7.15 9.91
CA GLU A 58 28.20 -5.95 9.29
C GLU A 58 28.00 -5.92 7.77
N GLN A 59 28.02 -7.08 7.10
CA GLN A 59 27.80 -7.16 5.65
C GLN A 59 26.40 -6.64 5.27
N GLY A 60 25.39 -6.89 6.12
CA GLY A 60 24.05 -6.34 5.95
C GLY A 60 23.97 -4.83 6.19
N ILE A 61 24.71 -4.34 7.18
CA ILE A 61 24.72 -2.91 7.51
C ILE A 61 25.37 -2.11 6.36
N VAL A 62 26.62 -2.43 6.03
CA VAL A 62 27.40 -1.71 5.02
C VAL A 62 26.79 -1.89 3.63
N GLY A 63 26.50 -3.14 3.25
CA GLY A 63 25.86 -3.43 1.96
C GLY A 63 24.53 -2.68 1.80
N GLY A 64 23.69 -2.65 2.84
CA GLY A 64 22.41 -1.93 2.79
C GLY A 64 22.54 -0.41 2.78
N ALA A 65 23.66 0.16 3.27
CA ALA A 65 23.94 1.58 3.11
C ALA A 65 24.35 1.90 1.67
N ILE A 66 25.31 1.16 1.12
CA ILE A 66 25.78 1.35 -0.27
C ILE A 66 24.66 1.13 -1.26
N ALA A 67 23.86 0.05 -1.10
CA ALA A 67 22.70 -0.22 -1.94
C ALA A 67 21.72 0.96 -1.96
N GLY A 68 21.46 1.52 -0.79
CA GLY A 68 20.56 2.67 -0.67
C GLY A 68 21.11 3.92 -1.33
N PHE A 69 22.42 4.20 -1.21
CA PHE A 69 23.06 5.33 -1.86
C PHE A 69 23.01 5.20 -3.39
N VAL A 70 23.48 4.06 -3.92
CA VAL A 70 23.49 3.78 -5.35
C VAL A 70 22.07 3.80 -5.94
N GLY A 71 21.12 3.12 -5.29
CA GLY A 71 19.75 3.06 -5.74
C GLY A 71 19.01 4.40 -5.67
N ALA A 72 19.29 5.25 -4.68
CA ALA A 72 18.72 6.60 -4.61
C ALA A 72 19.22 7.48 -5.77
N ILE A 73 20.47 7.37 -6.13
CA ILE A 73 21.08 8.19 -7.21
C ILE A 73 20.65 7.69 -8.60
N TRP A 74 20.78 6.39 -8.88
CA TRP A 74 20.62 5.84 -10.25
C TRP A 74 19.36 5.00 -10.45
N GLY A 75 18.54 4.75 -9.41
CA GLY A 75 17.26 4.06 -9.54
C GLY A 75 16.21 4.88 -10.27
N GLY A 76 15.12 4.26 -10.63
CA GLY A 76 13.99 4.87 -11.35
C GLY A 76 12.85 5.38 -10.46
N SER A 77 12.84 5.01 -9.18
CA SER A 77 11.82 5.37 -8.22
C SER A 77 12.25 6.54 -7.34
N LYS A 78 11.29 7.40 -6.99
CA LYS A 78 11.49 8.56 -6.12
C LYS A 78 11.58 8.19 -4.64
N TYR A 79 10.84 7.19 -4.22
CA TYR A 79 10.63 6.87 -2.81
C TYR A 79 11.27 5.57 -2.36
N GLN A 80 11.76 4.76 -3.31
CA GLN A 80 12.25 3.42 -3.00
C GLN A 80 13.47 3.44 -2.09
N VAL A 81 13.41 2.60 -1.08
CA VAL A 81 14.51 2.37 -0.13
C VAL A 81 15.16 1.03 -0.43
N TYR A 82 16.36 1.07 -0.98
CA TYR A 82 17.16 -0.13 -1.23
C TYR A 82 17.82 -0.67 0.04
N GLY A 83 18.04 -1.98 0.05
CA GLY A 83 18.77 -2.67 1.12
C GLY A 83 18.48 -4.17 1.10
N PRO A 84 18.96 -4.93 2.10
CA PRO A 84 18.72 -6.36 2.18
C PRO A 84 17.21 -6.62 2.38
N THR A 85 16.71 -7.64 1.70
CA THR A 85 15.29 -8.04 1.78
C THR A 85 15.15 -9.50 2.15
N ALA A 86 14.02 -9.83 2.74
CA ALA A 86 13.71 -11.17 3.17
C ALA A 86 13.66 -12.18 2.00
N ALA A 87 13.30 -11.71 0.80
CA ALA A 87 13.18 -12.57 -0.39
C ALA A 87 14.52 -13.17 -0.83
N PHE A 88 15.64 -12.52 -0.53
CA PHE A 88 16.95 -13.05 -0.85
C PHE A 88 17.46 -14.10 0.15
N ILE A 89 16.93 -14.19 1.37
CA ILE A 89 17.43 -15.09 2.41
C ILE A 89 17.52 -16.54 1.91
N PRO A 90 16.47 -17.16 1.35
CA PRO A 90 16.57 -18.55 0.92
C PRO A 90 17.60 -18.78 -0.19
N VAL A 91 17.70 -17.83 -1.13
CA VAL A 91 18.63 -17.93 -2.26
C VAL A 91 20.06 -17.82 -1.79
N ILE A 92 20.37 -16.80 -0.96
CA ILE A 92 21.74 -16.55 -0.49
C ILE A 92 22.17 -17.61 0.50
N ALA A 93 21.31 -18.02 1.44
CA ALA A 93 21.61 -19.09 2.38
C ALA A 93 21.93 -20.41 1.66
N GLY A 94 21.20 -20.74 0.59
CA GLY A 94 21.48 -21.90 -0.24
C GLY A 94 22.86 -21.84 -0.91
N ILE A 95 23.25 -20.66 -1.40
CA ILE A 95 24.59 -20.43 -1.96
C ILE A 95 25.65 -20.56 -0.88
N MET A 96 25.49 -19.89 0.27
CA MET A 96 26.47 -19.86 1.35
C MET A 96 26.70 -21.22 2.05
N ILE A 97 25.74 -22.15 1.94
CA ILE A 97 25.90 -23.52 2.46
C ILE A 97 26.77 -24.38 1.53
N LYS A 98 26.62 -24.22 0.22
CA LYS A 98 27.27 -25.04 -0.79
C LYS A 98 28.61 -24.44 -1.25
N TYR A 99 28.71 -23.12 -1.22
CA TYR A 99 29.82 -22.33 -1.72
C TYR A 99 30.22 -21.25 -0.70
N ASP A 100 31.18 -20.43 -1.09
CA ASP A 100 31.68 -19.29 -0.29
C ASP A 100 31.13 -17.93 -0.78
N HIS A 101 31.56 -16.86 -0.12
CA HIS A 101 31.19 -15.49 -0.48
C HIS A 101 31.70 -15.07 -1.87
N SER A 102 32.85 -15.60 -2.35
CA SER A 102 33.41 -15.28 -3.66
C SER A 102 32.57 -15.86 -4.80
N PHE A 103 31.92 -17.03 -4.61
CA PHE A 103 30.90 -17.53 -5.54
C PHE A 103 29.68 -16.60 -5.57
N LEU A 104 29.21 -16.14 -4.41
CA LEU A 104 28.09 -15.20 -4.35
C LEU A 104 28.41 -13.87 -5.07
N VAL A 105 29.65 -13.37 -4.97
CA VAL A 105 30.10 -12.17 -5.71
C VAL A 105 30.03 -12.42 -7.22
N LEU A 106 30.51 -13.57 -7.70
CA LEU A 106 30.44 -13.93 -9.13
C LEU A 106 28.99 -13.99 -9.63
N VAL A 107 28.12 -14.69 -8.87
CA VAL A 107 26.67 -14.76 -9.18
C VAL A 107 26.07 -13.36 -9.27
N ALA A 108 26.40 -12.48 -8.34
CA ALA A 108 25.86 -11.13 -8.30
C ALA A 108 26.34 -10.26 -9.48
N LEU A 109 27.62 -10.38 -9.88
CA LEU A 109 28.17 -9.68 -11.04
C LEU A 109 27.52 -10.13 -12.36
N LEU A 110 27.34 -11.44 -12.53
CA LEU A 110 26.64 -11.96 -13.70
C LEU A 110 25.17 -11.54 -13.70
N SER A 111 24.51 -11.56 -12.55
CA SER A 111 23.14 -11.07 -12.38
C SER A 111 23.03 -9.57 -12.70
N ALA A 112 24.01 -8.77 -12.27
CA ALA A 112 24.10 -7.35 -12.61
C ALA A 112 24.15 -7.14 -14.13
N ALA A 113 24.99 -7.91 -14.83
CA ALA A 113 25.10 -7.84 -16.28
C ALA A 113 23.78 -8.19 -16.98
N VAL A 114 23.09 -9.23 -16.54
CA VAL A 114 21.78 -9.63 -17.07
C VAL A 114 20.73 -8.54 -16.83
N ILE A 115 20.61 -8.00 -15.61
CA ILE A 115 19.65 -6.95 -15.26
C ILE A 115 19.97 -5.66 -16.04
N MET A 116 21.24 -5.35 -16.24
CA MET A 116 21.68 -4.21 -17.07
C MET A 116 21.24 -4.39 -18.53
N ALA A 117 21.43 -5.58 -19.10
CA ALA A 117 20.96 -5.90 -20.43
C ALA A 117 19.43 -5.77 -20.54
N MET A 118 18.68 -6.25 -19.53
CA MET A 118 17.23 -6.09 -19.43
C MET A 118 16.82 -4.59 -19.41
N ALA A 119 17.52 -3.75 -18.65
CA ALA A 119 17.26 -2.31 -18.59
C ALA A 119 17.47 -1.64 -19.96
N LEU A 120 18.58 -1.96 -20.64
CA LEU A 120 18.90 -1.43 -21.96
C LEU A 120 17.92 -1.91 -23.05
N ALA A 121 17.48 -3.17 -22.96
CA ALA A 121 16.46 -3.73 -23.86
C ALA A 121 15.05 -3.17 -23.63
N GLY A 122 14.79 -2.52 -22.48
CA GLY A 122 13.44 -2.03 -22.12
C GLY A 122 12.52 -3.09 -21.57
N ALA A 123 13.08 -4.14 -20.96
CA ALA A 123 12.35 -5.28 -20.43
C ALA A 123 11.59 -5.01 -19.10
N GLY A 124 11.75 -3.82 -18.52
CA GLY A 124 11.07 -3.45 -17.26
C GLY A 124 9.54 -3.55 -17.32
N LYS A 125 8.94 -3.49 -18.52
CA LYS A 125 7.50 -3.69 -18.70
C LYS A 125 7.08 -5.17 -18.66
N ILE A 126 7.96 -6.10 -19.03
CA ILE A 126 7.67 -7.55 -19.10
C ILE A 126 7.44 -8.12 -17.70
N VAL A 127 8.23 -7.71 -16.74
CA VAL A 127 8.12 -8.16 -15.33
C VAL A 127 6.75 -7.82 -14.72
N LYS A 128 6.01 -6.87 -15.29
CA LYS A 128 4.64 -6.54 -14.87
C LYS A 128 3.61 -7.66 -15.14
N GLN A 129 3.97 -8.66 -15.95
CA GLN A 129 3.06 -9.73 -16.38
C GLN A 129 3.03 -10.92 -15.42
N VAL A 130 3.89 -10.95 -14.38
CA VAL A 130 3.86 -12.02 -13.38
C VAL A 130 2.52 -12.01 -12.64
N PRO A 131 1.79 -13.14 -12.57
CA PRO A 131 0.50 -13.23 -11.92
C PRO A 131 0.55 -12.89 -10.44
N HIS A 132 -0.43 -12.12 -9.96
CA HIS A 132 -0.50 -11.72 -8.56
C HIS A 132 -0.57 -12.92 -7.60
N SER A 133 -1.30 -13.98 -7.97
CA SER A 133 -1.40 -15.23 -7.20
C SER A 133 -0.04 -15.91 -6.96
N ILE A 134 0.85 -15.91 -7.96
CA ILE A 134 2.22 -16.43 -7.79
C ILE A 134 3.01 -15.56 -6.83
N ILE A 135 2.89 -14.21 -6.96
CA ILE A 135 3.58 -13.24 -6.08
C ILE A 135 3.15 -13.42 -4.63
N VAL A 136 1.85 -13.56 -4.36
CA VAL A 136 1.34 -13.79 -3.01
C VAL A 136 1.77 -15.16 -2.48
N GLY A 137 1.70 -16.20 -3.32
CA GLY A 137 2.12 -17.55 -2.96
C GLY A 137 3.59 -17.62 -2.55
N PHE A 138 4.50 -17.08 -3.38
CA PHE A 138 5.92 -17.08 -3.02
C PHE A 138 6.21 -16.25 -1.76
N THR A 139 5.50 -15.12 -1.56
CA THR A 139 5.67 -14.29 -0.36
C THR A 139 5.29 -15.06 0.90
N ILE A 140 4.20 -15.83 0.85
CA ILE A 140 3.78 -16.73 1.94
C ILE A 140 4.85 -17.80 2.17
N GLY A 141 5.32 -18.48 1.11
CA GLY A 141 6.36 -19.50 1.21
C GLY A 141 7.65 -18.98 1.86
N ILE A 142 8.12 -17.80 1.45
CA ILE A 142 9.29 -17.14 2.05
C ILE A 142 9.04 -16.83 3.52
N ALA A 143 7.86 -16.30 3.88
CA ALA A 143 7.54 -15.97 5.27
C ALA A 143 7.65 -17.21 6.18
N PHE A 144 7.12 -18.35 5.75
CA PHE A 144 7.25 -19.61 6.47
C PHE A 144 8.72 -20.08 6.56
N THR A 145 9.46 -20.00 5.47
CA THR A 145 10.87 -20.39 5.43
C THR A 145 11.71 -19.53 6.39
N ILE A 146 11.47 -18.22 6.46
CA ILE A 146 12.14 -17.31 7.40
C ILE A 146 11.77 -17.67 8.83
N ALA A 147 10.49 -17.83 9.14
CA ALA A 147 10.05 -18.21 10.48
C ALA A 147 10.70 -19.53 10.93
N ALA A 148 10.75 -20.53 10.06
CA ALA A 148 11.41 -21.80 10.34
C ALA A 148 12.93 -21.65 10.52
N SER A 149 13.58 -20.73 9.79
CA SER A 149 15.03 -20.49 9.93
C SER A 149 15.42 -19.87 11.28
N GLN A 150 14.45 -19.28 11.98
CA GLN A 150 14.68 -18.66 13.29
C GLN A 150 14.39 -19.58 14.47
N LEU A 151 13.86 -20.79 14.23
CA LEU A 151 13.46 -21.69 15.33
C LEU A 151 14.59 -22.02 16.29
N GLY A 152 15.81 -22.28 15.78
CA GLY A 152 16.97 -22.53 16.62
C GLY A 152 17.29 -21.37 17.56
N GLU A 153 17.34 -20.15 17.02
CA GLU A 153 17.65 -18.94 17.78
C GLU A 153 16.53 -18.54 18.77
N ILE A 154 15.27 -18.78 18.38
CA ILE A 154 14.11 -18.56 19.26
C ILE A 154 14.14 -19.50 20.47
N LEU A 155 14.53 -20.75 20.25
CA LEU A 155 14.61 -21.78 21.28
C LEU A 155 15.95 -21.79 22.02
N GLY A 156 16.92 -20.95 21.60
CA GLY A 156 18.25 -20.85 22.20
C GLY A 156 19.12 -22.06 21.95
N LEU A 157 18.90 -22.79 20.84
CA LEU A 157 19.69 -23.98 20.48
C LEU A 157 21.03 -23.59 19.87
N GLU A 158 22.12 -24.13 20.36
CA GLU A 158 23.49 -23.84 19.85
C GLU A 158 23.83 -24.64 18.59
N ALA A 159 23.13 -25.71 18.34
CA ALA A 159 23.36 -26.61 17.21
C ALA A 159 23.06 -25.94 15.86
N LYS A 160 23.89 -26.25 14.85
CA LYS A 160 23.63 -25.86 13.46
C LYS A 160 22.40 -26.60 12.94
N MET A 161 21.36 -25.85 12.62
CA MET A 161 20.12 -26.38 12.02
C MET A 161 20.37 -26.73 10.54
N GLY A 162 19.68 -27.76 10.05
CA GLY A 162 19.68 -28.12 8.64
C GLY A 162 19.14 -26.99 7.74
N TYR A 163 19.35 -27.11 6.43
CA TYR A 163 18.96 -26.06 5.48
C TYR A 163 17.47 -26.10 5.13
N LYS A 164 16.97 -27.31 4.80
CA LYS A 164 15.59 -27.50 4.36
C LYS A 164 14.61 -27.38 5.51
N PHE A 165 13.37 -27.03 5.20
CA PHE A 165 12.33 -26.84 6.20
C PHE A 165 12.18 -28.05 7.14
N PHE A 166 12.13 -29.25 6.61
CA PHE A 166 11.98 -30.47 7.41
C PHE A 166 13.24 -30.79 8.21
N GLU A 167 14.44 -30.55 7.66
CA GLU A 167 15.71 -30.73 8.38
C GLU A 167 15.81 -29.79 9.60
N LYS A 168 15.26 -28.58 9.51
CA LYS A 168 15.17 -27.64 10.64
C LYS A 168 14.27 -28.15 11.74
N LEU A 169 13.11 -28.71 11.38
CA LEU A 169 12.19 -29.30 12.36
C LEU A 169 12.82 -30.53 13.04
N GLU A 170 13.49 -31.37 12.27
CA GLU A 170 14.24 -32.50 12.79
C GLU A 170 15.39 -32.05 13.70
N GLY A 171 16.13 -30.99 13.32
CA GLY A 171 17.18 -30.39 14.14
C GLY A 171 16.67 -29.91 15.49
N VAL A 172 15.52 -29.26 15.52
CA VAL A 172 14.85 -28.84 16.77
C VAL A 172 14.51 -30.07 17.64
N SER A 173 13.94 -31.12 17.04
CA SER A 173 13.60 -32.35 17.76
C SER A 173 14.80 -33.07 18.35
N ARG A 174 15.93 -33.08 17.62
CA ARG A 174 17.18 -33.74 18.07
C ARG A 174 17.92 -33.00 19.20
N HIS A 175 17.78 -31.68 19.28
CA HIS A 175 18.52 -30.83 20.21
C HIS A 175 17.59 -30.12 21.23
N TYR A 176 16.45 -30.72 21.50
CA TYR A 176 15.48 -30.15 22.46
C TYR A 176 16.01 -30.04 23.89
N ASP A 177 17.01 -30.88 24.23
CA ASP A 177 17.77 -30.85 25.48
C ASP A 177 18.50 -29.51 25.75
N GLN A 178 18.84 -28.77 24.67
CA GLN A 178 19.50 -27.45 24.75
C GLN A 178 18.50 -26.29 24.90
N PHE A 179 17.20 -26.56 25.05
CA PHE A 179 16.16 -25.53 25.10
C PHE A 179 16.40 -24.50 26.19
N ASN A 180 16.45 -23.21 25.81
CA ASN A 180 16.60 -22.08 26.72
C ASN A 180 15.31 -21.25 26.78
N VAL A 181 14.65 -21.29 27.93
CA VAL A 181 13.38 -20.58 28.17
C VAL A 181 13.54 -19.05 28.06
N TRP A 182 14.70 -18.51 28.46
CA TRP A 182 14.95 -17.07 28.40
C TRP A 182 15.13 -16.57 26.99
N ALA A 183 15.73 -17.37 26.10
CA ALA A 183 15.79 -17.09 24.67
C ALA A 183 14.37 -16.99 24.08
N LEU A 184 13.50 -17.94 24.40
CA LEU A 184 12.10 -17.93 23.94
C LEU A 184 11.35 -16.69 24.43
N ILE A 185 11.47 -16.36 25.73
CA ILE A 185 10.82 -15.17 26.31
C ILE A 185 11.32 -13.89 25.64
N LEU A 186 12.63 -13.75 25.41
CA LEU A 186 13.21 -12.59 24.73
C LEU A 186 12.76 -12.50 23.27
N ALA A 187 12.71 -13.61 22.56
CA ALA A 187 12.26 -13.63 21.17
C ALA A 187 10.78 -13.20 21.04
N ILE A 188 9.89 -13.79 21.85
CA ILE A 188 8.45 -13.45 21.88
C ILE A 188 8.26 -12.02 22.39
N GLY A 189 8.97 -11.62 23.44
CA GLY A 189 8.92 -10.26 23.99
C GLY A 189 9.33 -9.22 22.95
N THR A 190 10.42 -9.45 22.22
CA THR A 190 10.90 -8.59 21.12
C THR A 190 9.89 -8.52 19.98
N PHE A 191 9.32 -9.66 19.59
CA PHE A 191 8.26 -9.73 18.56
C PHE A 191 7.03 -8.89 18.96
N VAL A 192 6.49 -9.13 20.17
CA VAL A 192 5.29 -8.45 20.65
C VAL A 192 5.54 -6.95 20.85
N PHE A 193 6.67 -6.58 21.44
CA PHE A 193 7.08 -5.18 21.64
C PHE A 193 7.16 -4.45 20.30
N THR A 194 7.91 -4.99 19.33
CA THR A 194 8.05 -4.40 18.00
C THR A 194 6.70 -4.22 17.31
N LYS A 195 5.84 -5.24 17.36
CA LYS A 195 4.49 -5.21 16.76
C LYS A 195 3.58 -4.17 17.41
N ARG A 196 3.64 -4.00 18.73
CA ARG A 196 2.80 -3.04 19.47
C ARG A 196 3.29 -1.61 19.27
N VAL A 197 4.58 -1.35 19.39
CA VAL A 197 5.15 -0.01 19.25
C VAL A 197 4.96 0.53 17.82
N LEU A 198 5.18 -0.28 16.78
CA LEU A 198 4.94 0.16 15.40
C LEU A 198 3.46 0.40 15.07
N LYS A 199 2.52 -0.15 15.84
CA LYS A 199 1.09 0.21 15.75
C LYS A 199 0.79 1.59 16.37
N ILE A 200 1.53 1.98 17.39
CA ILE A 200 1.36 3.26 18.09
C ILE A 200 1.95 4.39 17.23
N SER A 201 3.18 4.24 16.78
CA SER A 201 3.84 5.27 15.99
C SER A 201 4.89 4.71 15.03
N VAL A 202 4.82 5.15 13.78
CA VAL A 202 5.83 4.83 12.74
C VAL A 202 7.14 5.61 12.98
N PHE A 203 7.09 6.70 13.74
CA PHE A 203 8.27 7.52 14.07
C PHE A 203 9.20 6.85 15.11
N LEU A 204 8.72 5.86 15.87
CA LEU A 204 9.52 5.14 16.83
C LEU A 204 10.31 4.01 16.16
N PRO A 205 11.64 3.96 16.30
CA PRO A 205 12.46 2.88 15.75
C PRO A 205 12.36 1.61 16.61
N ALA A 206 11.14 1.04 16.70
CA ALA A 206 10.81 -0.06 17.59
C ALA A 206 11.79 -1.25 17.55
N PRO A 207 12.26 -1.72 16.36
CA PRO A 207 13.25 -2.79 16.32
C PRO A 207 14.57 -2.45 17.03
N LEU A 208 15.06 -1.21 16.86
CA LEU A 208 16.33 -0.79 17.50
C LEU A 208 16.17 -0.65 19.02
N ILE A 209 15.04 -0.09 19.47
CA ILE A 209 14.71 0.01 20.91
C ILE A 209 14.60 -1.39 21.52
N ALA A 210 13.94 -2.33 20.83
CA ALA A 210 13.80 -3.70 21.31
C ALA A 210 15.18 -4.39 21.46
N LEU A 211 16.11 -4.16 20.52
CA LEU A 211 17.49 -4.66 20.65
C LEU A 211 18.23 -4.04 21.83
N GLY A 212 18.08 -2.73 22.04
CA GLY A 212 18.69 -2.04 23.18
C GLY A 212 18.20 -2.59 24.53
N ILE A 213 16.88 -2.81 24.64
CA ILE A 213 16.27 -3.44 25.84
C ILE A 213 16.80 -4.86 26.00
N GLY A 214 16.84 -5.67 24.93
CA GLY A 214 17.36 -7.04 24.96
C GLY A 214 18.82 -7.11 25.38
N ALA A 215 19.67 -6.23 24.84
CA ALA A 215 21.08 -6.12 25.22
C ALA A 215 21.26 -5.71 26.69
N LEU A 216 20.46 -4.75 27.17
CA LEU A 216 20.47 -4.34 28.57
C LEU A 216 20.07 -5.49 29.50
N LEU A 217 18.99 -6.20 29.17
CA LEU A 217 18.53 -7.36 29.98
C LEU A 217 19.59 -8.47 29.99
N ALA A 218 20.23 -8.77 28.86
CA ALA A 218 21.29 -9.77 28.78
C ALA A 218 22.55 -9.37 29.58
N ALA A 219 22.86 -8.08 29.62
CA ALA A 219 24.01 -7.58 30.37
C ALA A 219 23.76 -7.44 31.89
N THR A 220 22.50 -7.48 32.34
CA THR A 220 22.11 -7.25 33.73
C THR A 220 21.35 -8.45 34.32
N ALA A 221 20.01 -8.46 34.17
CA ALA A 221 19.13 -9.43 34.82
C ALA A 221 19.27 -10.87 34.29
N LEU A 222 19.83 -11.05 33.08
CA LEU A 222 19.94 -12.33 32.39
C LEU A 222 21.41 -12.67 32.04
N SER A 223 22.40 -12.11 32.79
CA SER A 223 23.83 -12.36 32.57
C SER A 223 24.18 -13.84 32.65
N ASP A 224 23.57 -14.59 33.56
CA ASP A 224 23.80 -15.99 33.81
C ASP A 224 22.79 -16.93 33.14
N ALA A 225 21.96 -16.38 32.22
CA ALA A 225 20.86 -17.13 31.58
C ALA A 225 21.33 -17.99 30.38
N GLY A 226 22.61 -18.09 30.09
CA GLY A 226 23.13 -18.87 28.96
C GLY A 226 22.66 -18.39 27.59
N LEU A 227 22.48 -17.07 27.41
CA LEU A 227 22.03 -16.48 26.16
C LEU A 227 23.18 -16.34 25.16
N THR A 228 23.01 -16.81 23.94
CA THR A 228 23.96 -16.61 22.85
C THR A 228 23.88 -15.16 22.35
N LEU A 229 24.96 -14.39 22.54
CA LEU A 229 25.09 -13.01 22.05
C LEU A 229 25.66 -12.97 20.64
N ILE A 230 25.40 -11.87 19.90
CA ILE A 230 25.96 -11.65 18.55
C ILE A 230 27.48 -11.69 18.59
N GLY A 231 28.11 -11.01 19.58
CA GLY A 231 29.56 -11.00 19.75
C GLY A 231 30.15 -12.37 20.03
N MET A 232 29.46 -13.26 20.74
CA MET A 232 29.88 -14.65 20.97
C MET A 232 29.88 -15.46 19.66
N LYS A 233 28.87 -15.26 18.80
CA LYS A 233 28.70 -16.05 17.57
C LYS A 233 29.53 -15.55 16.40
N TYR A 234 29.68 -14.24 16.27
CA TYR A 234 30.32 -13.60 15.11
C TYR A 234 31.64 -12.88 15.45
N GLY A 235 32.00 -12.80 16.74
CA GLY A 235 33.14 -11.99 17.23
C GLY A 235 32.83 -10.49 17.19
N ALA A 236 33.87 -9.68 17.26
CA ALA A 236 33.73 -8.23 17.20
C ALA A 236 33.11 -7.78 15.88
N ILE A 237 32.14 -6.83 15.95
CA ILE A 237 31.54 -6.18 14.79
C ILE A 237 32.48 -5.01 14.43
N PRO A 238 33.26 -5.09 13.32
CA PRO A 238 34.15 -4.02 12.95
C PRO A 238 33.34 -2.76 12.60
N SER A 239 33.76 -1.62 13.14
CA SER A 239 33.21 -0.31 12.80
C SER A 239 33.48 0.07 11.33
N GLN A 240 34.52 -0.54 10.74
CA GLN A 240 34.90 -0.40 9.33
C GLN A 240 35.00 -1.80 8.71
N SER A 241 34.08 -2.14 7.81
CA SER A 241 34.08 -3.44 7.13
C SER A 241 34.11 -3.27 5.61
N TRP A 242 35.00 -2.39 5.16
CA TRP A 242 35.29 -2.16 3.75
C TRP A 242 36.36 -3.13 3.27
N ALA A 243 36.00 -4.27 2.78
CA ALA A 243 36.87 -5.20 2.11
C ALA A 243 36.41 -5.43 0.69
N ILE A 244 37.28 -5.33 -0.29
CA ILE A 244 36.97 -5.73 -1.66
C ILE A 244 37.08 -7.25 -1.70
N THR A 245 35.97 -7.90 -2.05
CA THR A 245 35.91 -9.34 -2.24
C THR A 245 35.93 -9.63 -3.74
N PRO A 246 37.01 -10.22 -4.29
CA PRO A 246 37.09 -10.59 -5.68
C PRO A 246 36.11 -11.75 -5.98
N PRO A 247 35.61 -11.88 -7.22
CA PRO A 247 34.89 -13.08 -7.62
C PRO A 247 35.81 -14.29 -7.59
N GLY A 248 35.27 -15.44 -7.16
CA GLY A 248 36.04 -16.70 -7.12
C GLY A 248 36.24 -17.29 -8.53
N ASP A 249 37.19 -18.24 -8.64
CA ASP A 249 37.46 -18.99 -9.89
C ASP A 249 36.44 -20.12 -10.10
N TYR A 250 35.17 -19.74 -10.33
CA TYR A 250 34.03 -20.66 -10.53
C TYR A 250 33.50 -20.66 -11.97
N LEU A 251 34.19 -20.03 -12.92
CA LEU A 251 33.83 -20.06 -14.35
C LEU A 251 34.32 -21.35 -15.02
N LYS A 252 34.01 -22.51 -14.40
CA LYS A 252 34.37 -23.83 -14.88
C LYS A 252 33.11 -24.62 -15.20
N ALA A 253 33.22 -25.60 -16.12
CA ALA A 253 32.07 -26.41 -16.55
C ALA A 253 31.38 -27.14 -15.38
N GLU A 254 32.13 -27.55 -14.38
CA GLU A 254 31.62 -28.26 -13.16
C GLU A 254 30.64 -27.42 -12.33
N TYR A 255 30.74 -26.07 -12.35
CA TYR A 255 29.87 -25.18 -11.62
C TYR A 255 28.80 -24.54 -12.50
N ALA A 256 28.80 -24.80 -13.81
CA ALA A 256 27.97 -24.07 -14.78
C ALA A 256 26.47 -24.19 -14.48
N SER A 257 25.97 -25.36 -14.12
CA SER A 257 24.56 -25.56 -13.80
C SER A 257 24.12 -24.77 -12.58
N ASP A 258 24.93 -24.83 -11.50
CA ASP A 258 24.64 -24.11 -10.25
C ASP A 258 24.75 -22.61 -10.44
N LEU A 259 25.75 -22.17 -11.21
CA LEU A 259 25.96 -20.75 -11.52
C LEU A 259 24.78 -20.17 -12.32
N VAL A 260 24.33 -20.86 -13.36
CA VAL A 260 23.16 -20.45 -14.16
C VAL A 260 21.91 -20.41 -13.29
N TYR A 261 21.70 -21.43 -12.47
CA TYR A 261 20.58 -21.51 -11.56
C TYR A 261 20.58 -20.36 -10.53
N ALA A 262 21.73 -20.11 -9.90
CA ALA A 262 21.89 -19.04 -8.91
C ALA A 262 21.71 -17.65 -9.54
N VAL A 263 22.32 -17.40 -10.71
CA VAL A 263 22.17 -16.14 -11.45
C VAL A 263 20.70 -15.91 -11.81
N PHE A 264 20.01 -16.91 -12.35
CA PHE A 264 18.60 -16.76 -12.70
C PHE A 264 17.73 -16.50 -11.48
N SER A 265 18.00 -17.17 -10.35
CA SER A 265 17.31 -16.93 -9.07
C SER A 265 17.47 -15.49 -8.60
N VAL A 266 18.71 -15.00 -8.58
CA VAL A 266 19.04 -13.64 -8.12
C VAL A 266 18.44 -12.58 -9.04
N VAL A 267 18.52 -12.76 -10.37
CA VAL A 267 17.92 -11.85 -11.37
C VAL A 267 16.41 -11.76 -11.19
N PHE A 268 15.76 -12.91 -11.02
CA PHE A 268 14.31 -12.98 -10.88
C PHE A 268 13.85 -12.24 -9.60
N VAL A 269 14.45 -12.56 -8.44
CA VAL A 269 14.12 -11.88 -7.17
C VAL A 269 14.36 -10.38 -7.29
N ALA A 270 15.54 -9.97 -7.76
CA ALA A 270 15.92 -8.57 -7.86
C ALA A 270 14.96 -7.77 -8.76
N ALA A 271 14.70 -8.27 -9.96
CA ALA A 271 13.86 -7.57 -10.93
C ALA A 271 12.40 -7.47 -10.48
N VAL A 272 11.84 -8.59 -10.00
CA VAL A 272 10.43 -8.62 -9.55
C VAL A 272 10.23 -7.74 -8.33
N GLU A 273 11.06 -7.91 -7.30
CA GLU A 273 10.88 -7.20 -6.03
C GLU A 273 11.14 -5.69 -6.19
N SER A 274 12.18 -5.28 -6.93
CA SER A 274 12.46 -3.85 -7.18
C SER A 274 11.32 -3.16 -7.91
N LEU A 275 10.81 -3.76 -9.00
CA LEU A 275 9.74 -3.17 -9.78
C LEU A 275 8.39 -3.18 -9.04
N LEU A 276 8.10 -4.22 -8.25
CA LEU A 276 6.92 -4.25 -7.40
C LEU A 276 6.99 -3.19 -6.30
N CYS A 277 8.14 -3.06 -5.64
CA CYS A 277 8.37 -2.05 -4.61
C CYS A 277 8.17 -0.63 -5.16
N SER A 278 8.74 -0.33 -6.32
CA SER A 278 8.59 0.97 -6.99
C SER A 278 7.13 1.27 -7.37
N ARG A 279 6.40 0.28 -7.91
CA ARG A 279 4.98 0.42 -8.23
C ARG A 279 4.14 0.68 -6.98
N MET A 280 4.39 -0.06 -5.91
CA MET A 280 3.69 0.12 -4.64
C MET A 280 4.04 1.47 -3.99
N ALA A 281 5.29 1.92 -4.12
CA ALA A 281 5.71 3.23 -3.67
C ALA A 281 4.90 4.36 -4.32
N ASP A 282 4.77 4.34 -5.65
CA ASP A 282 3.99 5.34 -6.37
C ASP A 282 2.51 5.32 -5.98
N ARG A 283 1.93 4.12 -5.76
CA ARG A 283 0.55 3.99 -5.28
C ARG A 283 0.37 4.57 -3.88
N LEU A 284 1.25 4.21 -2.94
CA LEU A 284 1.19 4.67 -1.56
C LEU A 284 1.39 6.19 -1.43
N ALA A 285 2.26 6.76 -2.26
CA ALA A 285 2.54 8.20 -2.30
C ALA A 285 1.57 8.98 -3.18
N ASN A 286 0.62 8.32 -3.87
CA ASN A 286 -0.23 8.91 -4.91
C ASN A 286 0.58 9.72 -5.94
N ASN A 287 1.75 9.19 -6.34
CA ASN A 287 2.72 9.87 -7.20
C ASN A 287 2.29 9.83 -8.67
N LYS A 288 1.47 10.80 -9.08
CA LYS A 288 1.00 10.94 -10.47
C LYS A 288 1.92 11.84 -11.31
N GLY A 289 2.64 12.77 -10.67
CA GLY A 289 3.47 13.76 -11.37
C GLY A 289 4.76 13.21 -11.96
N THR A 290 5.45 12.34 -11.20
CA THR A 290 6.74 11.74 -11.58
C THR A 290 6.74 10.24 -11.31
N PRO A 291 5.96 9.45 -12.09
CA PRO A 291 5.88 8.01 -11.87
C PRO A 291 7.24 7.35 -12.11
N TYR A 292 7.48 6.24 -11.41
CA TYR A 292 8.74 5.52 -11.55
C TYR A 292 9.00 5.03 -12.99
N ASN A 293 10.26 5.07 -13.39
CA ASN A 293 10.68 4.54 -14.68
C ASN A 293 11.19 3.09 -14.47
N PRO A 294 10.49 2.06 -15.02
CA PRO A 294 10.86 0.67 -14.78
C PRO A 294 12.21 0.28 -15.37
N ASP A 295 12.61 0.84 -16.51
CA ASP A 295 13.90 0.54 -17.15
C ASP A 295 15.05 1.20 -16.38
N LYS A 296 14.88 2.45 -15.93
CA LYS A 296 15.84 3.13 -15.05
C LYS A 296 15.94 2.45 -13.69
N GLU A 297 14.84 1.88 -13.20
CA GLU A 297 14.83 1.11 -11.96
C GLU A 297 15.69 -0.16 -12.08
N LEU A 298 15.56 -0.91 -13.18
CA LEU A 298 16.44 -2.05 -13.46
C LEU A 298 17.90 -1.62 -13.63
N TRP A 299 18.16 -0.46 -14.25
CA TRP A 299 19.50 0.10 -14.34
C TRP A 299 20.11 0.34 -12.94
N GLY A 300 19.40 1.06 -12.05
CA GLY A 300 19.85 1.28 -10.68
C GLY A 300 20.04 -0.03 -9.91
N GLN A 301 19.12 -1.00 -10.09
CA GLN A 301 19.20 -2.34 -9.50
C GLN A 301 20.45 -3.10 -9.98
N SER A 302 20.82 -2.98 -11.27
CA SER A 302 22.03 -3.61 -11.79
C SER A 302 23.31 -3.04 -11.15
N LEU A 303 23.38 -1.72 -10.96
CA LEU A 303 24.51 -1.09 -10.27
C LEU A 303 24.60 -1.51 -8.80
N VAL A 304 23.46 -1.59 -8.09
CA VAL A 304 23.42 -2.09 -6.71
C VAL A 304 23.93 -3.54 -6.67
N MET A 305 23.47 -4.37 -7.61
CA MET A 305 23.84 -5.79 -7.67
C MET A 305 25.33 -6.00 -7.98
N GLY A 306 25.92 -5.13 -8.79
CA GLY A 306 27.34 -5.21 -9.12
C GLY A 306 28.25 -4.66 -8.03
N LEU A 307 27.90 -3.52 -7.44
CA LEU A 307 28.80 -2.83 -6.50
C LEU A 307 28.78 -3.40 -5.08
N VAL A 308 27.57 -3.74 -4.57
CA VAL A 308 27.42 -4.11 -3.15
C VAL A 308 28.18 -5.40 -2.78
N PRO A 309 28.09 -6.50 -3.54
CA PRO A 309 28.82 -7.72 -3.22
C PRO A 309 30.33 -7.56 -3.33
N LEU A 310 30.82 -6.73 -4.26
CA LEU A 310 32.26 -6.42 -4.39
C LEU A 310 32.83 -5.75 -3.14
N ILE A 311 32.01 -5.03 -2.38
CA ILE A 311 32.43 -4.34 -1.14
C ILE A 311 31.91 -5.15 0.06
N ASN A 312 32.22 -6.43 0.08
CA ASN A 312 31.91 -7.37 1.17
C ASN A 312 30.41 -7.40 1.57
N GLY A 313 29.52 -6.99 0.67
CA GLY A 313 28.07 -7.09 0.86
C GLY A 313 27.49 -8.33 0.17
N PHE A 314 26.19 -8.30 -0.07
CA PHE A 314 25.47 -9.36 -0.77
C PHE A 314 24.34 -8.76 -1.62
N PRO A 315 23.64 -9.52 -2.47
CA PRO A 315 22.53 -9.03 -3.30
C PRO A 315 21.47 -8.27 -2.50
N HIS A 316 21.12 -7.09 -2.94
CA HIS A 316 20.15 -6.18 -2.32
C HIS A 316 19.14 -5.69 -3.36
N THR A 317 17.93 -5.31 -2.92
CA THR A 317 16.89 -4.76 -3.79
C THR A 317 16.02 -3.74 -3.05
N GLY A 318 14.97 -3.24 -3.70
CA GLY A 318 13.99 -2.35 -3.09
C GLY A 318 13.20 -3.03 -1.98
N ALA A 319 13.16 -2.44 -0.80
CA ALA A 319 12.51 -3.01 0.38
C ALA A 319 11.15 -2.35 0.63
N LEU A 320 10.06 -3.08 0.37
CA LEU A 320 8.70 -2.55 0.43
C LEU A 320 8.34 -1.95 1.80
N ALA A 321 8.63 -2.64 2.90
CA ALA A 321 8.29 -2.17 4.24
C ALA A 321 9.00 -0.86 4.60
N ARG A 322 10.30 -0.75 4.28
CA ARG A 322 11.10 0.47 4.50
C ARG A 322 10.68 1.60 3.57
N THR A 323 10.33 1.29 2.32
CA THR A 323 9.79 2.24 1.35
C THR A 323 8.44 2.80 1.82
N ALA A 324 7.56 1.96 2.32
CA ALA A 324 6.29 2.40 2.90
C ALA A 324 6.49 3.29 4.14
N THR A 325 7.46 2.95 4.99
CA THR A 325 7.83 3.80 6.14
C THR A 325 8.37 5.15 5.68
N ASN A 326 9.26 5.18 4.70
CA ASN A 326 9.82 6.40 4.11
C ASN A 326 8.72 7.36 3.62
N ILE A 327 7.73 6.84 2.90
CA ILE A 327 6.57 7.60 2.41
C ILE A 327 5.71 8.12 3.56
N LYS A 328 5.38 7.27 4.54
CA LYS A 328 4.56 7.65 5.71
C LYS A 328 5.22 8.73 6.57
N LEU A 329 6.53 8.78 6.58
CA LEU A 329 7.32 9.82 7.26
C LEU A 329 7.41 11.13 6.46
N GLY A 330 6.83 11.17 5.26
CA GLY A 330 6.72 12.38 4.45
C GLY A 330 7.92 12.64 3.54
N ALA A 331 8.71 11.62 3.18
CA ALA A 331 9.76 11.76 2.18
C ALA A 331 9.21 12.29 0.86
N VAL A 332 9.91 13.24 0.25
CA VAL A 332 9.50 13.91 -0.99
C VAL A 332 10.44 13.66 -2.16
N SER A 333 11.65 13.15 -1.90
CA SER A 333 12.67 12.93 -2.93
C SER A 333 13.62 11.77 -2.59
N PRO A 334 14.49 11.37 -3.55
CA PRO A 334 15.55 10.39 -3.28
C PRO A 334 16.58 10.81 -2.22
N LEU A 335 16.63 12.08 -1.81
CA LEU A 335 17.52 12.54 -0.73
C LEU A 335 17.28 11.81 0.58
N ALA A 336 16.02 11.41 0.88
CA ALA A 336 15.73 10.58 2.04
C ALA A 336 16.53 9.27 2.04
N GLY A 337 16.69 8.64 0.86
CA GLY A 337 17.53 7.47 0.67
C GLY A 337 19.03 7.74 0.91
N ILE A 338 19.53 8.89 0.47
CA ILE A 338 20.92 9.32 0.69
C ILE A 338 21.18 9.59 2.18
N PHE A 339 20.31 10.39 2.82
CA PHE A 339 20.41 10.64 4.27
C PHE A 339 20.36 9.35 5.09
N LYS A 340 19.43 8.44 4.75
CA LYS A 340 19.36 7.11 5.38
C LYS A 340 20.71 6.40 5.34
N CYS A 341 21.44 6.46 4.22
CA CYS A 341 22.70 5.75 4.08
C CYS A 341 23.79 6.30 4.97
N VAL A 342 23.98 7.61 4.93
CA VAL A 342 24.97 8.30 5.76
C VAL A 342 24.64 8.09 7.25
N LEU A 343 23.41 8.33 7.64
CA LEU A 343 22.97 8.16 9.04
C LEU A 343 23.09 6.71 9.51
N LYS A 344 22.74 5.73 8.65
CA LYS A 344 22.90 4.31 8.97
C LYS A 344 24.35 3.94 9.28
N LEU A 345 25.30 4.41 8.48
CA LEU A 345 26.72 4.15 8.71
C LEU A 345 27.21 4.83 9.99
N LEU A 346 26.84 6.11 10.22
CA LEU A 346 27.21 6.83 11.44
C LEU A 346 26.63 6.14 12.69
N ILE A 347 25.35 5.79 12.69
CA ILE A 347 24.71 5.11 13.83
C ILE A 347 25.38 3.74 14.06
N ALA A 348 25.63 2.96 13.02
CA ALA A 348 26.26 1.66 13.14
C ALA A 348 27.71 1.77 13.67
N PHE A 349 28.45 2.79 13.23
CA PHE A 349 29.80 3.06 13.72
C PHE A 349 29.83 3.29 15.25
N TYR A 350 28.92 4.14 15.75
CA TYR A 350 28.86 4.42 17.20
C TYR A 350 28.24 3.28 18.01
N LEU A 351 27.33 2.50 17.42
CA LEU A 351 26.61 1.41 18.11
C LEU A 351 27.29 0.04 17.98
N SER A 352 28.37 -0.12 17.20
CA SER A 352 28.96 -1.42 16.89
C SER A 352 29.21 -2.29 18.13
N ARG A 353 29.86 -1.73 19.18
CA ARG A 353 30.14 -2.43 20.44
C ARG A 353 28.84 -2.84 21.20
N TYR A 354 27.81 -2.02 21.14
CA TYR A 354 26.53 -2.33 21.81
C TYR A 354 25.74 -3.40 21.06
N LEU A 355 25.91 -3.47 19.75
CA LEU A 355 25.27 -4.50 18.92
C LEU A 355 25.83 -5.90 19.20
N GLU A 356 27.10 -6.02 19.65
CA GLU A 356 27.69 -7.28 20.07
C GLU A 356 27.02 -7.90 21.31
N LEU A 357 26.45 -7.06 22.19
CA LEU A 357 25.75 -7.47 23.41
C LEU A 357 24.30 -7.94 23.15
N VAL A 358 23.80 -7.83 21.94
CA VAL A 358 22.42 -8.20 21.61
C VAL A 358 22.29 -9.72 21.57
N PRO A 359 21.29 -10.31 22.27
CA PRO A 359 20.97 -11.73 22.16
C PRO A 359 20.47 -12.10 20.76
N MET A 360 20.90 -13.24 20.24
CA MET A 360 20.45 -13.78 18.96
C MET A 360 18.93 -13.98 18.94
N ALA A 361 18.33 -14.35 20.06
CA ALA A 361 16.88 -14.46 20.23
C ALA A 361 16.11 -13.17 19.93
N CYS A 362 16.68 -11.99 20.25
CA CYS A 362 16.05 -10.70 19.92
C CYS A 362 16.03 -10.47 18.41
N ILE A 363 17.10 -10.81 17.71
CA ILE A 363 17.13 -10.74 16.22
C ILE A 363 16.10 -11.70 15.63
N ALA A 364 16.01 -12.93 16.16
CA ALA A 364 15.02 -13.91 15.73
C ALA A 364 13.58 -13.41 15.93
N GLY A 365 13.30 -12.74 17.06
CA GLY A 365 12.01 -12.09 17.32
C GLY A 365 11.65 -11.00 16.31
N ILE A 366 12.64 -10.18 15.89
CA ILE A 366 12.45 -9.16 14.82
C ILE A 366 12.19 -9.84 13.47
N LEU A 367 12.92 -10.90 13.12
CA LEU A 367 12.73 -11.62 11.87
C LEU A 367 11.38 -12.34 11.83
N LEU A 368 10.93 -12.87 12.97
CA LEU A 368 9.57 -13.42 13.10
C LEU A 368 8.50 -12.34 12.87
N TYR A 369 8.72 -11.12 13.39
CA TYR A 369 7.85 -9.97 13.11
C TYR A 369 7.82 -9.65 11.60
N VAL A 370 8.97 -9.64 10.94
CA VAL A 370 9.03 -9.42 9.48
C VAL A 370 8.27 -10.51 8.73
N ALA A 371 8.50 -11.78 9.04
CA ALA A 371 7.79 -12.91 8.44
C ALA A 371 6.27 -12.77 8.62
N SER A 372 5.81 -12.41 9.81
CA SER A 372 4.38 -12.20 10.08
C SER A 372 3.75 -11.06 9.27
N ASN A 373 4.52 -10.04 8.89
CA ASN A 373 4.05 -8.91 8.08
C ASN A 373 4.16 -9.14 6.56
N MET A 374 4.87 -10.17 6.13
CA MET A 374 4.92 -10.54 4.72
C MET A 374 3.58 -11.13 4.26
N VAL A 375 2.90 -11.86 5.12
CA VAL A 375 1.56 -12.41 4.83
C VAL A 375 0.51 -11.34 5.10
N LYS A 376 0.04 -10.69 4.05
CA LYS A 376 -0.99 -9.64 4.14
C LYS A 376 -2.37 -10.24 3.85
N PRO A 377 -3.30 -10.26 4.82
CA PRO A 377 -4.64 -10.82 4.61
C PRO A 377 -5.37 -10.21 3.41
N GLY A 378 -5.22 -8.90 3.17
CA GLY A 378 -5.85 -8.23 2.03
C GLY A 378 -5.40 -8.78 0.66
N GLU A 379 -4.09 -9.03 0.46
CA GLU A 379 -3.56 -9.60 -0.78
C GLU A 379 -4.03 -11.06 -0.98
N VAL A 380 -4.12 -11.84 0.12
CA VAL A 380 -4.68 -13.20 0.09
C VAL A 380 -6.16 -13.18 -0.29
N THR A 381 -6.93 -12.26 0.29
CA THR A 381 -8.35 -12.08 -0.02
C THR A 381 -8.54 -11.66 -1.48
N GLU A 382 -7.70 -10.79 -2.02
CA GLU A 382 -7.71 -10.42 -3.44
C GLU A 382 -7.52 -11.64 -4.34
N VAL A 383 -6.56 -12.53 -4.02
CA VAL A 383 -6.36 -13.79 -4.77
C VAL A 383 -7.57 -14.73 -4.66
N ILE A 384 -8.21 -14.80 -3.48
CA ILE A 384 -9.44 -15.61 -3.30
C ILE A 384 -10.55 -15.12 -4.22
N HIS A 385 -10.73 -13.82 -4.39
CA HIS A 385 -11.71 -13.23 -5.30
C HIS A 385 -11.35 -13.40 -6.79
N MET A 386 -10.09 -13.71 -7.13
CA MET A 386 -9.67 -13.98 -8.51
C MET A 386 -10.12 -15.37 -9.03
N GLY A 387 -10.56 -16.26 -8.14
CA GLY A 387 -11.09 -17.57 -8.48
C GLY A 387 -10.27 -18.75 -7.95
N ARG A 388 -10.87 -19.96 -8.01
CA ARG A 388 -10.29 -21.19 -7.42
C ARG A 388 -8.95 -21.57 -8.03
N GLY A 389 -8.75 -21.37 -9.34
CA GLY A 389 -7.49 -21.66 -10.02
C GLY A 389 -6.35 -20.78 -9.53
N HIS A 390 -6.61 -19.48 -9.28
CA HIS A 390 -5.63 -18.57 -8.71
C HIS A 390 -5.30 -18.92 -7.25
N VAL A 391 -6.27 -19.37 -6.47
CA VAL A 391 -6.06 -19.87 -5.09
C VAL A 391 -5.20 -21.14 -5.11
N ALA A 392 -5.51 -22.09 -5.99
CA ALA A 392 -4.72 -23.30 -6.14
C ALA A 392 -3.27 -23.00 -6.55
N LEU A 393 -3.07 -22.06 -7.48
CA LEU A 393 -1.75 -21.61 -7.92
C LEU A 393 -0.97 -20.90 -6.79
N MET A 394 -1.65 -20.09 -5.97
CA MET A 394 -1.05 -19.44 -4.80
C MET A 394 -0.59 -20.48 -3.76
N ILE A 395 -1.46 -21.43 -3.42
CA ILE A 395 -1.14 -22.50 -2.46
C ILE A 395 -0.01 -23.38 -3.00
N TYR A 396 -0.10 -23.80 -4.27
CA TYR A 396 0.94 -24.56 -4.93
C TYR A 396 2.30 -23.86 -4.86
N THR A 397 2.34 -22.57 -5.23
CA THR A 397 3.58 -21.78 -5.18
C THR A 397 4.14 -21.72 -3.76
N ALA A 398 3.29 -21.45 -2.74
CA ALA A 398 3.72 -21.38 -1.35
C ALA A 398 4.31 -22.71 -0.86
N VAL A 399 3.64 -23.82 -1.13
CA VAL A 399 4.08 -25.17 -0.74
C VAL A 399 5.39 -25.54 -1.44
N MET A 400 5.48 -25.31 -2.76
CA MET A 400 6.69 -25.62 -3.51
C MET A 400 7.91 -24.83 -3.05
N VAL A 401 7.74 -23.53 -2.71
CA VAL A 401 8.82 -22.70 -2.14
C VAL A 401 9.29 -23.25 -0.79
N ILE A 402 8.40 -23.81 0.03
CA ILE A 402 8.76 -24.38 1.35
C ILE A 402 9.46 -25.73 1.21
N VAL A 403 8.95 -26.58 0.31
CA VAL A 403 9.38 -27.99 0.19
C VAL A 403 10.65 -28.14 -0.66
N THR A 404 10.76 -27.37 -1.73
CA THR A 404 11.91 -27.41 -2.65
C THR A 404 12.86 -26.23 -2.39
N ASP A 405 12.68 -25.18 -3.15
CA ASP A 405 13.39 -23.92 -3.06
C ASP A 405 12.59 -22.81 -3.76
N PHE A 406 13.05 -21.57 -3.57
CA PHE A 406 12.38 -20.40 -4.11
C PHE A 406 12.19 -20.44 -5.63
N LEU A 407 13.25 -20.72 -6.39
CA LEU A 407 13.23 -20.65 -7.85
C LEU A 407 12.38 -21.75 -8.46
N THR A 408 12.58 -22.99 -8.00
CA THR A 408 11.80 -24.15 -8.45
C THR A 408 10.32 -23.94 -8.19
N GLY A 409 9.95 -23.42 -7.00
CA GLY A 409 8.56 -23.13 -6.65
C GLY A 409 7.92 -22.09 -7.58
N VAL A 410 8.63 -21.01 -7.88
CA VAL A 410 8.09 -19.94 -8.73
C VAL A 410 8.09 -20.32 -10.21
N LEU A 411 9.17 -20.93 -10.71
CA LEU A 411 9.24 -21.32 -12.13
C LEU A 411 8.20 -22.39 -12.48
N SER A 412 8.04 -23.42 -11.62
CA SER A 412 7.01 -24.44 -11.84
C SER A 412 5.60 -23.82 -11.85
N ALA A 413 5.34 -22.86 -10.97
CA ALA A 413 4.07 -22.14 -10.95
C ALA A 413 3.87 -21.27 -12.20
N LEU A 414 4.92 -20.62 -12.71
CA LEU A 414 4.87 -19.85 -13.97
C LEU A 414 4.61 -20.78 -15.18
N VAL A 415 5.22 -21.96 -15.21
CA VAL A 415 4.98 -22.98 -16.26
C VAL A 415 3.51 -23.43 -16.21
N ILE A 416 3.01 -23.78 -15.01
CA ILE A 416 1.60 -24.16 -14.83
C ILE A 416 0.67 -23.05 -15.29
N TYR A 417 0.95 -21.80 -14.94
CA TYR A 417 0.16 -20.66 -15.37
C TYR A 417 0.24 -20.43 -16.89
N GLY A 418 1.42 -20.62 -17.49
CA GLY A 418 1.61 -20.55 -18.93
C GLY A 418 0.78 -21.60 -19.67
N VAL A 419 0.86 -22.86 -19.23
CA VAL A 419 0.03 -23.95 -19.76
C VAL A 419 -1.46 -23.66 -19.58
N TRP A 420 -1.86 -23.19 -18.41
CA TRP A 420 -3.24 -22.76 -18.17
C TRP A 420 -3.70 -21.70 -19.19
N LYS A 421 -2.89 -20.68 -19.43
CA LYS A 421 -3.21 -19.63 -20.42
C LYS A 421 -3.28 -20.13 -21.86
N ILE A 422 -2.44 -21.09 -22.21
CA ILE A 422 -2.50 -21.75 -23.51
C ILE A 422 -3.80 -22.54 -23.64
N VAL A 423 -4.17 -23.34 -22.64
CA VAL A 423 -5.42 -24.11 -22.62
C VAL A 423 -6.65 -23.20 -22.72
N GLU A 424 -6.67 -22.07 -22.00
CA GLU A 424 -7.72 -21.05 -22.15
C GLU A 424 -7.80 -20.47 -23.57
N ALA A 425 -6.67 -20.28 -24.23
CA ALA A 425 -6.61 -19.75 -25.60
C ALA A 425 -7.22 -20.75 -26.62
N PHE A 426 -7.18 -22.07 -26.33
CA PHE A 426 -7.85 -23.10 -27.10
C PHE A 426 -9.34 -23.30 -26.76
N GLY A 427 -9.94 -22.39 -25.97
CA GLY A 427 -11.37 -22.37 -25.69
C GLY A 427 -11.86 -23.22 -24.52
N VAL A 428 -10.97 -23.86 -23.79
CA VAL A 428 -11.29 -24.60 -22.55
C VAL A 428 -11.29 -23.62 -21.39
N LYS A 429 -12.46 -23.22 -20.89
CA LYS A 429 -12.57 -22.40 -19.68
C LYS A 429 -12.24 -23.23 -18.45
N VAL A 430 -11.06 -23.04 -17.89
CA VAL A 430 -10.60 -23.75 -16.68
C VAL A 430 -11.14 -23.10 -15.40
N ASP A 431 -11.51 -21.83 -15.44
CA ASP A 431 -12.11 -21.14 -14.29
C ASP A 431 -13.05 -20.02 -14.78
N SER A 432 -14.32 -20.10 -14.41
CA SER A 432 -15.35 -19.12 -14.79
C SER A 432 -15.79 -18.22 -13.63
N ALA A 433 -14.86 -17.81 -12.77
CA ALA A 433 -15.11 -16.65 -11.93
C ALA A 433 -14.84 -15.38 -12.76
N PRO A 434 -15.72 -14.37 -12.73
CA PRO A 434 -15.52 -13.15 -13.50
C PRO A 434 -14.30 -12.41 -12.97
N VAL A 435 -13.20 -12.46 -13.72
CA VAL A 435 -12.01 -11.65 -13.46
C VAL A 435 -12.38 -10.21 -13.82
N HIS A 436 -12.66 -9.38 -12.82
CA HIS A 436 -12.69 -7.93 -12.99
C HIS A 436 -11.27 -7.41 -13.27
N HIS A 437 -10.83 -7.55 -14.50
CA HIS A 437 -9.75 -6.71 -14.99
C HIS A 437 -10.29 -5.28 -15.10
N ASN A 438 -9.76 -4.38 -14.28
CA ASN A 438 -9.82 -2.94 -14.48
C ASN A 438 -9.12 -2.55 -15.82
N LYS A 439 -9.69 -2.97 -16.93
CA LYS A 439 -9.65 -2.24 -18.17
C LYS A 439 -10.93 -1.41 -18.18
N VAL A 440 -10.82 -0.16 -17.76
CA VAL A 440 -11.78 0.87 -18.12
C VAL A 440 -11.71 1.01 -19.66
N GLN A 441 -12.36 0.06 -20.36
CA GLN A 441 -12.87 0.29 -21.68
C GLN A 441 -14.27 0.89 -21.44
N GLN A 442 -14.44 2.12 -21.90
CA GLN A 442 -15.73 2.76 -21.99
C GLN A 442 -16.69 1.79 -22.69
N ALA A 443 -17.45 1.02 -21.91
CA ALA A 443 -18.50 0.18 -22.45
C ALA A 443 -19.56 1.13 -23.05
N HIS A 444 -19.84 0.96 -24.32
CA HIS A 444 -20.78 1.80 -25.04
C HIS A 444 -22.13 1.78 -24.31
N PRO A 445 -22.78 2.91 -24.04
CA PRO A 445 -24.00 3.01 -23.22
C PRO A 445 -25.13 2.04 -23.63
N LYS A 446 -25.20 1.67 -24.91
CA LYS A 446 -26.18 0.69 -25.44
C LYS A 446 -25.95 -0.74 -24.96
N VAL A 447 -24.69 -1.15 -24.68
CA VAL A 447 -24.35 -2.51 -24.23
C VAL A 447 -24.71 -2.68 -22.75
N VAL A 448 -24.43 -1.69 -21.92
CA VAL A 448 -24.80 -1.68 -20.48
C VAL A 448 -26.33 -1.74 -20.34
N ARG A 449 -27.07 -0.99 -21.16
CA ARG A 449 -28.54 -1.00 -21.17
C ARG A 449 -29.11 -2.37 -21.59
N ALA A 450 -28.48 -3.07 -22.55
CA ALA A 450 -28.93 -4.40 -23.01
C ALA A 450 -28.72 -5.48 -21.94
N ILE A 451 -27.63 -5.41 -21.16
CA ILE A 451 -27.35 -6.36 -20.09
C ILE A 451 -28.30 -6.15 -18.90
N LEU A 452 -28.54 -4.89 -18.53
CA LEU A 452 -29.44 -4.54 -17.42
C LEU A 452 -30.95 -4.82 -17.72
N HIS A 453 -31.37 -4.83 -19.00
CA HIS A 453 -32.77 -5.10 -19.38
C HIS A 453 -33.12 -6.58 -19.57
N LYS A 454 -32.12 -7.49 -19.69
CA LYS A 454 -32.39 -8.89 -20.01
C LYS A 454 -32.97 -9.69 -18.84
N ASP A 455 -32.80 -9.24 -17.60
CA ASP A 455 -33.20 -9.97 -16.38
C ASP A 455 -34.40 -9.33 -15.64
N ARG A 456 -35.12 -8.36 -16.24
CA ARG A 456 -36.26 -7.69 -15.61
C ARG A 456 -37.53 -8.54 -15.49
N ALA A 457 -37.50 -9.82 -15.86
CA ALA A 457 -38.71 -10.67 -15.87
C ALA A 457 -39.18 -11.19 -14.50
N THR A 458 -38.42 -10.93 -13.42
CA THR A 458 -38.85 -11.24 -12.05
C THR A 458 -38.96 -9.93 -11.25
N ALA A 459 -40.15 -9.37 -11.21
CA ALA A 459 -40.44 -8.16 -10.44
C ALA A 459 -40.16 -8.39 -8.94
N ARG A 460 -39.04 -7.88 -8.45
CA ARG A 460 -38.78 -7.76 -7.00
C ARG A 460 -39.46 -6.49 -6.49
N LYS A 461 -40.11 -6.57 -5.33
CA LYS A 461 -40.67 -5.40 -4.67
C LYS A 461 -39.59 -4.42 -4.29
N PRO A 462 -39.78 -3.08 -4.44
CA PRO A 462 -38.84 -2.07 -3.96
C PRO A 462 -38.62 -2.23 -2.44
N GLN A 463 -37.40 -2.00 -1.98
CA GLN A 463 -37.06 -2.09 -0.55
C GLN A 463 -37.68 -0.92 0.25
N HIS A 464 -37.74 0.26 -0.35
CA HIS A 464 -38.33 1.45 0.23
C HIS A 464 -39.13 2.19 -0.82
N VAL A 465 -40.27 2.73 -0.42
CA VAL A 465 -41.18 3.55 -1.27
C VAL A 465 -41.22 4.95 -0.68
N VAL A 466 -40.78 5.94 -1.46
CA VAL A 466 -40.78 7.36 -1.06
C VAL A 466 -41.61 8.16 -2.02
N PRO A 467 -42.75 8.73 -1.58
CA PRO A 467 -43.56 9.59 -2.40
C PRO A 467 -42.89 10.96 -2.62
N ILE A 468 -43.01 11.49 -3.83
CA ILE A 468 -42.55 12.86 -4.16
C ILE A 468 -43.68 13.65 -4.82
N SER A 469 -43.55 15.00 -4.82
CA SER A 469 -44.55 15.87 -5.44
C SER A 469 -44.66 15.64 -6.95
N SER A 470 -45.87 15.89 -7.51
CA SER A 470 -46.09 15.79 -8.94
C SER A 470 -45.23 16.75 -9.77
N GLU A 471 -44.89 17.90 -9.22
CA GLU A 471 -43.97 18.87 -9.85
C GLU A 471 -42.57 18.31 -9.97
N ARG A 472 -42.07 17.63 -8.93
CA ARG A 472 -40.78 16.95 -8.93
C ARG A 472 -40.73 15.78 -9.91
N GLN A 473 -41.84 15.01 -10.04
CA GLN A 473 -41.98 13.97 -11.06
C GLN A 473 -41.83 14.52 -12.47
N LYS A 474 -42.52 15.65 -12.78
CA LYS A 474 -42.40 16.33 -14.07
C LYS A 474 -41.00 16.81 -14.35
N TRP A 475 -40.31 17.34 -13.33
CA TRP A 475 -38.93 17.82 -13.47
C TRP A 475 -37.93 16.66 -13.71
N ILE A 476 -38.08 15.54 -13.02
CA ILE A 476 -37.25 14.33 -13.26
C ILE A 476 -37.50 13.81 -14.69
N ALA A 477 -38.76 13.72 -15.14
CA ALA A 477 -39.08 13.30 -16.50
C ALA A 477 -38.44 14.24 -17.54
N HIS A 478 -38.42 15.55 -17.28
CA HIS A 478 -37.78 16.54 -18.15
C HIS A 478 -36.24 16.36 -18.20
N LEU A 479 -35.56 16.07 -17.08
CA LEU A 479 -34.15 15.76 -17.06
C LEU A 479 -33.80 14.45 -17.78
N ARG A 480 -34.66 13.43 -17.69
CA ARG A 480 -34.50 12.17 -18.42
C ARG A 480 -34.63 12.32 -19.93
N ALA A 481 -35.46 13.26 -20.40
CA ALA A 481 -35.63 13.56 -21.82
C ALA A 481 -34.45 14.32 -22.43
N ARG A 482 -33.54 14.88 -21.60
CA ARG A 482 -32.34 15.61 -22.01
C ARG A 482 -31.08 14.73 -21.84
N ALA A 483 -29.92 15.32 -22.09
CA ALA A 483 -28.62 14.65 -21.76
C ALA A 483 -28.56 14.27 -20.27
N ARG A 484 -27.98 13.13 -19.94
CA ARG A 484 -27.86 12.60 -18.58
C ARG A 484 -27.16 13.52 -17.60
N LEU A 485 -26.34 14.44 -18.08
CA LEU A 485 -25.66 15.47 -17.31
C LEU A 485 -26.21 16.82 -17.71
N SER A 486 -26.67 17.62 -16.73
CA SER A 486 -27.03 19.00 -17.01
C SER A 486 -25.84 19.76 -17.57
N PRO A 487 -26.02 20.67 -18.55
CA PRO A 487 -24.94 21.51 -19.05
C PRO A 487 -24.27 22.38 -17.99
N SER A 488 -24.94 22.67 -16.87
CA SER A 488 -24.43 23.45 -15.74
C SER A 488 -23.76 22.58 -14.66
N ALA A 489 -23.81 21.25 -14.77
CA ALA A 489 -23.13 20.36 -13.84
C ALA A 489 -21.62 20.33 -14.14
N TYR A 490 -20.80 20.36 -13.11
CA TYR A 490 -19.36 20.22 -13.22
C TYR A 490 -18.87 18.87 -12.72
N VAL A 491 -18.10 18.17 -13.52
CA VAL A 491 -17.43 16.93 -13.15
C VAL A 491 -15.94 17.11 -13.35
N HIS A 492 -15.20 17.01 -12.25
CA HIS A 492 -13.75 17.17 -12.28
C HIS A 492 -13.09 16.03 -13.09
N ASP A 493 -12.03 16.33 -13.87
CA ASP A 493 -11.33 15.37 -14.75
C ASP A 493 -10.81 14.11 -14.03
N LYS A 494 -10.61 14.19 -12.71
CA LYS A 494 -10.17 13.07 -11.86
C LYS A 494 -11.32 12.38 -11.13
N ALA A 495 -12.55 12.78 -11.35
CA ALA A 495 -13.73 12.08 -10.87
C ALA A 495 -14.12 10.95 -11.82
N SER A 496 -14.82 9.94 -11.29
CA SER A 496 -15.38 8.84 -12.08
C SER A 496 -16.90 8.90 -12.00
N VAL A 497 -17.57 9.15 -13.13
CA VAL A 497 -19.03 9.04 -13.26
C VAL A 497 -19.30 7.96 -14.31
N ILE A 498 -19.85 6.83 -13.88
CA ILE A 498 -19.96 5.61 -14.70
C ILE A 498 -21.38 5.06 -14.62
N GLY A 499 -21.91 4.62 -15.77
CA GLY A 499 -23.21 3.94 -15.85
C GLY A 499 -24.39 4.90 -16.02
N ASP A 500 -25.58 4.51 -15.53
CA ASP A 500 -26.83 5.27 -15.67
C ASP A 500 -26.97 6.29 -14.55
N VAL A 501 -26.28 7.43 -14.67
CA VAL A 501 -26.26 8.53 -13.70
C VAL A 501 -26.90 9.75 -14.32
N ILE A 502 -27.82 10.39 -13.59
CA ILE A 502 -28.41 11.69 -13.93
C ILE A 502 -27.91 12.72 -12.92
N LEU A 503 -27.25 13.77 -13.41
CA LEU A 503 -26.83 14.92 -12.62
C LEU A 503 -27.71 16.12 -12.96
N GLY A 504 -28.32 16.71 -11.94
CA GLY A 504 -29.10 17.93 -12.03
C GLY A 504 -28.26 19.19 -12.27
N ASP A 505 -28.91 20.34 -12.30
CA ASP A 505 -28.27 21.64 -12.54
C ASP A 505 -27.32 22.00 -11.40
N HIS A 506 -26.14 22.57 -11.76
CA HIS A 506 -25.13 23.04 -10.81
C HIS A 506 -24.62 21.99 -9.83
N VAL A 507 -24.75 20.68 -10.16
CA VAL A 507 -24.12 19.62 -9.38
C VAL A 507 -22.61 19.73 -9.53
N ASN A 508 -21.90 19.68 -8.41
CA ASN A 508 -20.45 19.68 -8.38
C ASN A 508 -19.91 18.29 -7.98
N VAL A 509 -19.14 17.65 -8.88
CA VAL A 509 -18.43 16.39 -8.59
C VAL A 509 -16.94 16.66 -8.52
N ALA A 510 -16.41 16.69 -7.30
CA ALA A 510 -15.01 17.05 -7.02
C ALA A 510 -14.01 15.97 -7.41
N ALA A 511 -12.71 16.28 -7.28
CA ALA A 511 -11.62 15.38 -7.62
C ALA A 511 -11.68 14.07 -6.82
N SER A 512 -11.37 12.94 -7.48
CA SER A 512 -11.34 11.61 -6.86
C SER A 512 -12.69 11.09 -6.33
N ALA A 513 -13.80 11.79 -6.54
CA ALA A 513 -15.13 11.27 -6.29
C ALA A 513 -15.47 10.15 -7.29
N SER A 514 -16.21 9.14 -6.84
CA SER A 514 -16.57 7.97 -7.63
C SER A 514 -18.07 7.72 -7.56
N VAL A 515 -18.79 8.04 -8.64
CA VAL A 515 -20.25 7.81 -8.80
C VAL A 515 -20.43 6.68 -9.81
N ARG A 516 -20.79 5.49 -9.33
CA ARG A 516 -20.76 4.27 -10.13
C ARG A 516 -22.13 3.57 -10.15
N ALA A 517 -22.89 3.80 -11.21
CA ALA A 517 -24.14 3.10 -11.52
C ALA A 517 -23.91 2.00 -12.58
N ASP A 518 -22.82 1.23 -12.45
CA ASP A 518 -22.40 0.16 -13.36
C ASP A 518 -22.89 -1.23 -12.90
N GLU A 519 -23.17 -1.40 -11.61
CA GLU A 519 -23.70 -2.63 -11.02
C GLU A 519 -25.19 -2.45 -10.66
N GLY A 520 -25.54 -1.51 -9.80
CA GLY A 520 -26.91 -1.06 -9.52
C GLY A 520 -27.19 0.28 -10.20
N ALA A 521 -28.33 0.42 -10.88
CA ALA A 521 -28.70 1.61 -11.64
C ALA A 521 -30.23 1.72 -11.72
N PRO A 522 -30.82 2.92 -11.97
CA PRO A 522 -30.17 4.22 -12.20
C PRO A 522 -29.86 5.01 -10.93
N PHE A 523 -28.98 6.03 -11.04
CA PHE A 523 -28.72 7.02 -10.00
C PHE A 523 -29.29 8.39 -10.40
N PHE A 524 -29.83 9.09 -9.42
CA PHE A 524 -30.25 10.48 -9.55
C PHE A 524 -29.59 11.35 -8.50
N ILE A 525 -28.94 12.45 -8.91
CA ILE A 525 -28.35 13.46 -8.07
C ILE A 525 -29.00 14.80 -8.37
N GLY A 526 -29.73 15.35 -7.41
CA GLY A 526 -30.50 16.56 -7.53
C GLY A 526 -29.67 17.84 -7.65
N SER A 527 -30.27 18.90 -8.17
CA SER A 527 -29.58 20.17 -8.44
C SER A 527 -28.97 20.81 -7.21
N ASN A 528 -27.87 21.54 -7.41
CA ASN A 528 -27.05 22.21 -6.41
C ASN A 528 -26.37 21.26 -5.40
N SER A 529 -26.49 19.95 -5.58
CA SER A 529 -25.83 19.00 -4.69
C SER A 529 -24.34 18.91 -5.01
N ASN A 530 -23.53 18.66 -3.98
CA ASN A 530 -22.09 18.54 -4.13
C ASN A 530 -21.56 17.21 -3.62
N ILE A 531 -20.71 16.61 -4.42
CA ILE A 531 -20.02 15.35 -4.17
C ILE A 531 -18.54 15.68 -4.02
N GLN A 532 -18.07 15.82 -2.77
CA GLN A 532 -16.74 16.31 -2.47
C GLN A 532 -15.65 15.24 -2.71
N ASP A 533 -14.38 15.61 -2.52
CA ASP A 533 -13.25 14.74 -2.82
C ASP A 533 -13.34 13.39 -2.09
N GLY A 534 -13.09 12.29 -2.84
CA GLY A 534 -13.06 10.95 -2.28
C GLY A 534 -14.42 10.31 -1.97
N VAL A 535 -15.54 11.01 -2.16
CA VAL A 535 -16.88 10.45 -1.95
C VAL A 535 -17.12 9.28 -2.92
N VAL A 536 -17.69 8.20 -2.41
CA VAL A 536 -18.09 7.04 -3.21
C VAL A 536 -19.60 6.86 -3.17
N ILE A 537 -20.24 6.84 -4.35
CA ILE A 537 -21.63 6.48 -4.52
C ILE A 537 -21.70 5.22 -5.38
N HIS A 538 -22.25 4.14 -4.82
CA HIS A 538 -22.35 2.83 -5.46
C HIS A 538 -23.66 2.13 -5.07
N ALA A 539 -24.08 1.10 -5.79
CA ALA A 539 -25.24 0.29 -5.41
C ALA A 539 -25.12 -1.15 -5.93
N LEU A 540 -25.76 -2.07 -5.24
CA LEU A 540 -25.86 -3.47 -5.65
C LEU A 540 -26.87 -3.65 -6.79
N LYS A 541 -26.63 -4.63 -7.63
CA LYS A 541 -27.51 -5.05 -8.71
C LYS A 541 -28.90 -5.46 -8.16
N ASP A 542 -29.95 -5.09 -8.90
CA ASP A 542 -31.35 -5.48 -8.64
C ASP A 542 -31.91 -5.04 -7.28
N ARG A 543 -31.34 -3.97 -6.68
CA ARG A 543 -31.85 -3.34 -5.46
C ARG A 543 -32.13 -1.87 -5.71
N PHE A 544 -33.27 -1.40 -5.28
CA PHE A 544 -33.72 -0.02 -5.53
C PHE A 544 -34.67 0.51 -4.46
N VAL A 545 -34.75 1.83 -4.37
CA VAL A 545 -35.80 2.58 -3.71
C VAL A 545 -36.81 3.03 -4.78
N GLU A 546 -38.11 3.06 -4.46
CA GLU A 546 -39.10 3.65 -5.30
C GLU A 546 -39.34 5.10 -4.87
N VAL A 547 -39.12 6.05 -5.79
CA VAL A 547 -39.30 7.47 -5.53
C VAL A 547 -40.23 8.02 -6.59
N GLY A 548 -41.48 8.40 -6.16
CA GLY A 548 -42.49 8.94 -7.05
C GLY A 548 -42.94 8.00 -8.15
N GLY A 549 -42.97 6.70 -7.90
CA GLY A 549 -43.38 5.68 -8.88
C GLY A 549 -42.25 5.25 -9.83
N GLU A 550 -41.02 5.68 -9.59
CA GLU A 550 -39.82 5.29 -10.35
C GLU A 550 -38.78 4.61 -9.46
N GLU A 551 -38.08 3.63 -10.02
CA GLU A 551 -37.07 2.85 -9.34
C GLU A 551 -35.69 3.50 -9.48
N TRP A 552 -34.98 3.68 -8.34
CA TRP A 552 -33.64 4.24 -8.27
C TRP A 552 -32.75 3.37 -7.40
N ALA A 553 -31.57 3.04 -7.88
CA ALA A 553 -30.59 2.37 -7.02
C ALA A 553 -30.00 3.34 -5.98
N VAL A 554 -29.81 4.62 -6.35
CA VAL A 554 -29.52 5.73 -5.44
C VAL A 554 -30.29 6.96 -5.90
N TYR A 555 -31.01 7.59 -4.98
CA TYR A 555 -31.67 8.88 -5.18
C TYR A 555 -31.13 9.88 -4.17
N VAL A 556 -30.58 10.99 -4.67
CA VAL A 556 -30.13 12.13 -3.88
C VAL A 556 -30.94 13.36 -4.27
N GLY A 557 -31.48 14.03 -3.28
CA GLY A 557 -32.27 15.25 -3.42
C GLY A 557 -31.45 16.46 -3.88
N ARG A 558 -32.08 17.64 -3.78
CA ARG A 558 -31.45 18.94 -4.08
C ARG A 558 -30.71 19.46 -2.88
N ASN A 559 -29.67 20.32 -3.10
CA ASN A 559 -28.91 20.98 -2.06
C ASN A 559 -28.29 20.00 -1.06
N VAL A 560 -27.95 18.81 -1.48
CA VAL A 560 -27.32 17.79 -0.63
C VAL A 560 -25.82 17.95 -0.70
N SER A 561 -25.19 18.08 0.46
CA SER A 561 -23.73 18.06 0.57
C SER A 561 -23.24 16.69 1.03
N MET A 562 -22.40 16.04 0.23
CA MET A 562 -21.64 14.85 0.62
C MET A 562 -20.20 15.25 0.85
N ALA A 563 -19.80 15.31 2.11
CA ALA A 563 -18.47 15.77 2.52
C ALA A 563 -17.38 14.72 2.27
N HIS A 564 -16.13 15.14 2.31
CA HIS A 564 -14.98 14.33 1.89
C HIS A 564 -14.98 12.91 2.47
N ASP A 565 -14.66 11.92 1.60
CA ASP A 565 -14.59 10.49 1.90
C ASP A 565 -15.92 9.85 2.40
N ALA A 566 -17.07 10.50 2.26
CA ALA A 566 -18.35 9.88 2.60
C ALA A 566 -18.69 8.73 1.63
N LEU A 567 -19.41 7.73 2.12
CA LEU A 567 -19.90 6.58 1.34
C LEU A 567 -21.43 6.52 1.33
N VAL A 568 -22.03 6.57 0.17
CA VAL A 568 -23.46 6.30 -0.03
C VAL A 568 -23.60 5.03 -0.85
N HIS A 569 -24.14 3.97 -0.24
CA HIS A 569 -24.25 2.67 -0.90
C HIS A 569 -25.72 2.23 -0.98
N GLY A 570 -26.26 2.24 -2.17
CA GLY A 570 -27.67 1.90 -2.43
C GLY A 570 -28.06 0.43 -2.13
N PRO A 571 -29.39 0.19 -2.00
CA PRO A 571 -30.46 1.14 -2.30
C PRO A 571 -30.58 2.26 -1.26
N CYS A 572 -30.49 3.51 -1.69
CA CYS A 572 -30.52 4.65 -0.79
C CYS A 572 -31.37 5.80 -1.35
N TYR A 573 -32.08 6.45 -0.42
CA TYR A 573 -32.70 7.75 -0.63
C TYR A 573 -32.06 8.76 0.33
N VAL A 574 -31.69 9.91 -0.19
CA VAL A 574 -31.24 11.07 0.59
C VAL A 574 -32.10 12.27 0.21
N GLY A 575 -32.84 12.81 1.18
CA GLY A 575 -33.75 13.92 0.97
C GLY A 575 -33.05 15.26 0.74
N ASP A 576 -33.84 16.25 0.35
CA ASP A 576 -33.39 17.61 0.06
C ASP A 576 -32.70 18.25 1.31
N ASP A 577 -31.80 19.21 1.05
CA ASP A 577 -31.17 20.06 2.07
C ASP A 577 -30.44 19.27 3.16
N THR A 578 -30.01 18.04 2.86
CA THR A 578 -29.36 17.13 3.81
C THR A 578 -27.84 17.20 3.68
N PHE A 579 -27.15 17.19 4.84
CA PHE A 579 -25.71 17.11 4.94
C PHE A 579 -25.24 15.71 5.34
N ILE A 580 -24.34 15.12 4.55
CA ILE A 580 -23.65 13.87 4.89
C ILE A 580 -22.19 14.19 5.23
N GLY A 581 -21.83 14.03 6.50
CA GLY A 581 -20.57 14.45 7.08
C GLY A 581 -19.34 13.67 6.57
N PHE A 582 -18.16 14.20 6.86
CA PHE A 582 -16.89 13.58 6.51
C PHE A 582 -16.82 12.13 6.96
N LYS A 583 -16.46 11.21 6.04
CA LYS A 583 -16.34 9.76 6.30
C LYS A 583 -17.61 9.10 6.87
N ALA A 584 -18.76 9.73 6.73
CA ALA A 584 -20.02 9.10 7.10
C ALA A 584 -20.39 8.02 6.09
N VAL A 585 -21.10 6.99 6.55
CA VAL A 585 -21.59 5.88 5.74
C VAL A 585 -23.11 5.84 5.79
N VAL A 586 -23.76 5.87 4.62
CA VAL A 586 -25.19 5.64 4.45
C VAL A 586 -25.37 4.42 3.55
N HIS A 587 -25.92 3.33 4.09
CA HIS A 587 -26.06 2.07 3.39
C HIS A 587 -27.48 1.50 3.57
N ASP A 588 -28.11 1.12 2.45
CA ASP A 588 -29.44 0.49 2.44
C ASP A 588 -30.48 1.25 3.32
N SER A 589 -30.54 2.57 3.17
CA SER A 589 -31.27 3.45 4.09
C SER A 589 -32.01 4.56 3.39
N VAL A 590 -33.06 5.06 4.03
CA VAL A 590 -33.76 6.28 3.68
C VAL A 590 -33.38 7.37 4.68
N VAL A 591 -32.80 8.46 4.20
CA VAL A 591 -32.50 9.67 4.98
C VAL A 591 -33.46 10.76 4.52
N GLY A 592 -34.25 11.28 5.43
CA GLY A 592 -35.23 12.33 5.16
C GLY A 592 -34.63 13.65 4.71
N GLU A 593 -35.48 14.65 4.52
CA GLU A 593 -35.09 16.02 4.17
C GLU A 593 -34.53 16.75 5.40
N ARG A 594 -33.67 17.75 5.15
CA ARG A 594 -33.08 18.60 6.20
C ARG A 594 -32.43 17.80 7.34
N CYS A 595 -31.81 16.68 7.02
CA CYS A 595 -31.07 15.88 7.98
C CYS A 595 -29.59 16.30 8.04
N PHE A 596 -28.95 16.03 9.17
CA PHE A 596 -27.51 16.21 9.33
C PHE A 596 -26.88 14.92 9.83
N ILE A 597 -26.15 14.23 8.95
CA ILE A 597 -25.43 13.01 9.29
C ILE A 597 -24.02 13.41 9.73
N GLY A 598 -23.70 13.21 10.98
CA GLY A 598 -22.46 13.68 11.61
C GLY A 598 -21.20 13.00 11.05
N ILE A 599 -20.05 13.56 11.36
CA ILE A 599 -18.73 13.06 10.93
C ILE A 599 -18.53 11.61 11.39
N GLY A 600 -18.17 10.71 10.45
CA GLY A 600 -17.92 9.30 10.75
C GLY A 600 -19.13 8.53 11.27
N ALA A 601 -20.35 9.08 11.17
CA ALA A 601 -21.58 8.37 11.54
C ALA A 601 -21.86 7.25 10.53
N VAL A 602 -22.48 6.17 10.98
CA VAL A 602 -22.83 4.99 10.18
C VAL A 602 -24.32 4.74 10.27
N VAL A 603 -25.02 4.85 9.14
CA VAL A 603 -26.47 4.65 9.00
C VAL A 603 -26.71 3.45 8.09
N VAL A 604 -27.29 2.38 8.62
CA VAL A 604 -27.45 1.10 7.91
C VAL A 604 -28.85 0.50 8.11
N GLY A 605 -29.57 0.27 7.02
CA GLY A 605 -30.84 -0.47 7.00
C GLY A 605 -31.98 0.22 7.75
N VAL A 606 -31.98 1.56 7.85
CA VAL A 606 -32.94 2.32 8.66
C VAL A 606 -33.55 3.49 7.87
N ASN A 607 -34.69 3.98 8.35
CA ASN A 607 -35.34 5.17 7.86
C ASN A 607 -35.18 6.31 8.88
N ILE A 608 -34.39 7.32 8.53
CA ILE A 608 -34.20 8.55 9.29
C ILE A 608 -35.31 9.54 8.89
N PRO A 609 -36.17 10.01 9.80
CA PRO A 609 -37.16 11.04 9.50
C PRO A 609 -36.55 12.39 9.16
N ASP A 610 -37.31 13.28 8.57
CA ASP A 610 -36.91 14.65 8.26
C ASP A 610 -36.41 15.40 9.52
N GLY A 611 -35.46 16.29 9.33
CA GLY A 611 -34.97 17.20 10.37
C GLY A 611 -34.20 16.51 11.50
N LYS A 612 -33.68 15.32 11.30
CA LYS A 612 -32.93 14.60 12.36
C LYS A 612 -31.43 14.75 12.23
N PHE A 613 -30.78 14.92 13.36
CA PHE A 613 -29.32 14.92 13.51
C PHE A 613 -28.81 13.55 13.98
N VAL A 614 -27.97 12.92 13.18
CA VAL A 614 -27.20 11.73 13.60
C VAL A 614 -25.88 12.21 14.16
N PRO A 615 -25.61 12.08 15.47
CA PRO A 615 -24.38 12.58 16.10
C PRO A 615 -23.11 11.96 15.52
N HIS A 616 -21.99 12.68 15.64
CA HIS A 616 -20.69 12.25 15.13
C HIS A 616 -20.29 10.87 15.67
N GLY A 617 -19.82 9.98 14.79
CA GLY A 617 -19.37 8.64 15.16
C GLY A 617 -20.46 7.66 15.61
N ARG A 618 -21.74 8.05 15.61
CA ARG A 618 -22.84 7.14 16.03
C ARG A 618 -23.14 6.12 14.94
N ILE A 619 -23.48 4.92 15.39
CA ILE A 619 -23.94 3.82 14.53
C ILE A 619 -25.44 3.65 14.74
N ILE A 620 -26.21 3.90 13.69
CA ILE A 620 -27.67 3.77 13.62
C ILE A 620 -27.97 2.62 12.66
N ASP A 621 -28.19 1.45 13.19
CA ASP A 621 -28.41 0.18 12.47
C ASP A 621 -29.74 -0.49 12.82
N THR A 622 -30.54 0.15 13.65
CA THR A 622 -31.89 -0.31 14.02
C THR A 622 -32.85 0.86 14.11
N GLN A 623 -34.12 0.63 13.76
CA GLN A 623 -35.18 1.66 13.83
C GLN A 623 -35.44 2.13 15.26
N ALA A 624 -35.10 1.34 16.27
CA ALA A 624 -35.16 1.75 17.68
C ALA A 624 -34.20 2.90 17.98
N LYS A 625 -32.98 2.85 17.46
CA LYS A 625 -31.96 3.92 17.66
C LYS A 625 -32.33 5.23 16.93
N VAL A 626 -33.18 5.17 15.91
CA VAL A 626 -33.67 6.37 15.20
C VAL A 626 -34.60 7.19 16.07
N LYS A 627 -35.38 6.57 16.95
CA LYS A 627 -36.35 7.25 17.84
C LYS A 627 -35.66 8.25 18.79
N ASP A 628 -34.42 7.96 19.19
CA ASP A 628 -33.65 8.75 20.15
C ASP A 628 -32.75 9.82 19.48
N LEU A 629 -32.92 10.04 18.17
CA LEU A 629 -32.14 11.05 17.45
C LEU A 629 -32.64 12.45 17.77
N PRO A 630 -31.73 13.38 18.12
CA PRO A 630 -32.08 14.79 18.30
C PRO A 630 -32.46 15.43 16.95
N ASP A 631 -33.14 16.56 17.05
CA ASP A 631 -33.48 17.37 15.88
C ASP A 631 -32.26 18.18 15.43
N VAL A 632 -32.24 18.52 14.15
CA VAL A 632 -31.26 19.42 13.55
C VAL A 632 -31.46 20.82 14.10
N THR A 633 -30.36 21.50 14.43
CA THR A 633 -30.39 22.91 14.85
C THR A 633 -30.27 23.84 13.64
N GLU A 634 -30.66 25.12 13.81
CA GLU A 634 -30.47 26.15 12.78
C GLU A 634 -28.99 26.24 12.34
N ALA A 635 -28.06 26.10 13.27
CA ALA A 635 -26.62 26.11 12.94
C ALA A 635 -26.21 24.98 11.99
N HIS A 636 -26.79 23.79 12.13
CA HIS A 636 -26.55 22.69 11.19
C HIS A 636 -27.09 22.99 9.79
N MET A 637 -28.27 23.64 9.71
CA MET A 637 -28.88 23.99 8.43
C MET A 637 -28.08 25.09 7.72
N HIS A 638 -27.72 26.16 8.40
CA HIS A 638 -26.87 27.22 7.85
C HIS A 638 -25.51 26.69 7.38
N PHE A 639 -24.92 25.75 8.12
CA PHE A 639 -23.68 25.13 7.68
C PHE A 639 -23.82 24.41 6.33
N ASN A 640 -24.92 23.64 6.12
CA ASN A 640 -25.16 22.99 4.83
C ASN A 640 -25.40 24.01 3.72
N GLU A 641 -26.17 25.06 4.00
CA GLU A 641 -26.44 26.16 3.04
C GLU A 641 -25.15 26.81 2.58
N ASP A 642 -24.24 27.17 3.51
CA ASP A 642 -22.91 27.73 3.20
C ASP A 642 -22.09 26.78 2.33
N VAL A 643 -22.09 25.49 2.65
CA VAL A 643 -21.36 24.48 1.87
C VAL A 643 -21.92 24.35 0.45
N VAL A 644 -23.24 24.37 0.29
CA VAL A 644 -23.91 24.31 -1.01
C VAL A 644 -23.59 25.56 -1.83
N GLU A 645 -23.65 26.76 -1.23
CA GLU A 645 -23.34 28.01 -1.92
C GLU A 645 -21.89 28.07 -2.43
N VAL A 646 -20.93 27.72 -1.57
CA VAL A 646 -19.51 27.67 -1.94
C VAL A 646 -19.28 26.67 -3.09
N ASN A 647 -19.85 25.47 -3.03
CA ASN A 647 -19.63 24.45 -4.05
C ASN A 647 -20.34 24.81 -5.37
N ARG A 648 -21.50 25.47 -5.33
CA ARG A 648 -22.15 26.01 -6.52
C ARG A 648 -21.28 27.08 -7.20
N GLY A 649 -20.68 27.99 -6.40
CA GLY A 649 -19.74 28.97 -6.90
C GLY A 649 -18.47 28.35 -7.53
N LEU A 650 -17.94 27.29 -6.92
CA LEU A 650 -16.81 26.54 -7.45
C LEU A 650 -17.15 25.85 -8.78
N ALA A 651 -18.30 25.20 -8.88
CA ALA A 651 -18.77 24.56 -10.11
C ALA A 651 -18.86 25.56 -11.27
N ALA A 652 -19.44 26.76 -11.02
CA ALA A 652 -19.53 27.82 -12.01
C ALA A 652 -18.14 28.35 -12.42
N ALA A 653 -17.24 28.57 -11.47
CA ALA A 653 -15.87 29.04 -11.73
C ALA A 653 -15.06 28.06 -12.55
N TYR A 654 -15.16 26.76 -12.25
CA TYR A 654 -14.46 25.71 -12.99
C TYR A 654 -15.01 25.50 -14.39
N HIS A 655 -16.30 25.67 -14.59
CA HIS A 655 -16.93 25.64 -15.92
C HIS A 655 -16.37 26.74 -16.84
N HIS A 656 -16.18 27.97 -16.34
CA HIS A 656 -15.62 29.06 -17.09
C HIS A 656 -14.15 28.87 -17.47
N THR A 657 -13.35 28.24 -16.61
CA THR A 657 -11.93 27.97 -16.90
C THR A 657 -11.71 26.86 -17.93
N HIS A 658 -12.60 25.87 -18.02
CA HIS A 658 -12.51 24.79 -19.02
C HIS A 658 -13.05 25.21 -20.40
N SER A 659 -14.07 26.10 -20.44
CA SER A 659 -14.61 26.63 -21.70
C SER A 659 -13.71 27.67 -22.38
N GLY A 660 -12.79 28.29 -21.62
CA GLY A 660 -11.88 29.36 -22.09
C GLY A 660 -10.60 28.89 -22.77
N ASN A 661 -10.24 27.61 -22.72
CA ASN A 661 -8.96 27.11 -23.29
C ASN A 661 -9.00 26.84 -24.80
N HIS A 662 -10.08 27.18 -25.50
CA HIS A 662 -10.17 27.11 -26.97
C HIS A 662 -10.30 28.48 -27.66
N ALA A 663 -10.13 29.59 -26.97
CA ALA A 663 -10.11 30.92 -27.60
C ALA A 663 -8.94 31.76 -27.06
N SER A 664 -7.93 31.93 -27.94
CA SER A 664 -6.96 33.04 -28.04
C SER A 664 -6.17 33.43 -26.79
N GLN A 665 -4.86 33.24 -26.88
CA GLN A 665 -3.83 34.06 -26.24
C GLN A 665 -4.12 35.56 -26.49
N SER A 666 -4.47 36.30 -25.46
CA SER A 666 -4.29 37.76 -25.43
C SER A 666 -3.85 38.17 -24.03
N ASN A 667 -2.74 38.92 -24.00
CA ASN A 667 -2.06 39.47 -22.85
C ASN A 667 -3.01 40.28 -21.93
N GLY A 668 -3.13 39.91 -20.68
CA GLY A 668 -3.74 40.72 -19.64
C GLY A 668 -3.41 40.14 -18.26
N LYS A 669 -2.58 40.85 -17.49
CA LYS A 669 -2.28 40.55 -16.08
C LYS A 669 -3.58 40.44 -15.26
N PRO A 670 -3.84 39.40 -14.48
CA PRO A 670 -4.96 39.40 -13.56
C PRO A 670 -4.63 40.23 -12.31
N THR A 671 -5.37 41.32 -12.16
CA THR A 671 -5.45 42.06 -10.90
C THR A 671 -6.59 41.45 -10.05
N GLY A 672 -6.28 41.04 -8.85
CA GLY A 672 -7.25 40.77 -7.80
C GLY A 672 -7.43 39.25 -7.48
N LYS A 673 -6.76 38.81 -6.41
CA LYS A 673 -7.11 37.52 -5.76
C LYS A 673 -8.51 37.63 -5.16
N PRO A 674 -9.44 36.72 -5.41
CA PRO A 674 -10.69 36.68 -4.67
C PRO A 674 -10.39 36.38 -3.19
N ARG A 675 -10.76 37.29 -2.31
CA ARG A 675 -10.77 37.04 -0.87
C ARG A 675 -11.98 36.18 -0.55
N ILE A 676 -11.76 34.92 -0.25
CA ILE A 676 -12.78 34.07 0.34
C ILE A 676 -12.96 34.54 1.79
N HIS A 677 -14.10 35.11 2.12
CA HIS A 677 -14.50 35.35 3.50
C HIS A 677 -14.91 34.01 4.12
N LEU A 678 -14.08 33.46 4.99
CA LEU A 678 -14.48 32.36 5.86
C LEU A 678 -15.41 32.92 6.95
N PRO A 679 -16.59 32.35 7.19
CA PRO A 679 -17.46 32.74 8.29
C PRO A 679 -16.76 32.57 9.64
N ARG A 680 -16.90 33.57 10.51
CA ARG A 680 -16.22 33.67 11.83
C ARG A 680 -16.72 32.68 12.89
N ASN A 681 -17.77 31.89 12.65
CA ASN A 681 -18.48 31.11 13.68
C ASN A 681 -18.45 29.60 13.46
N ALA A 682 -17.25 29.03 13.27
CA ALA A 682 -17.09 27.58 13.25
C ALA A 682 -17.31 26.89 14.63
N ARG A 683 -17.47 27.68 15.70
CA ARG A 683 -17.66 27.15 17.08
C ARG A 683 -19.10 26.81 17.45
N GLU A 684 -20.09 27.32 16.72
CA GLU A 684 -21.52 27.11 17.05
C GLU A 684 -22.12 25.83 16.45
N VAL A 685 -21.39 25.11 15.60
CA VAL A 685 -21.89 23.92 14.87
C VAL A 685 -21.53 22.60 15.59
N GLY A 686 -21.32 22.60 16.90
CA GLY A 686 -21.01 21.38 17.67
C GLY A 686 -19.61 20.79 17.38
N TRP A 687 -18.65 21.62 17.02
CA TRP A 687 -17.25 21.28 16.87
C TRP A 687 -16.48 21.32 18.20
N ASP A 688 -17.17 21.11 19.32
CA ASP A 688 -16.49 20.93 20.59
C ASP A 688 -15.59 19.70 20.48
N ALA A 689 -14.29 19.94 20.61
CA ALA A 689 -13.32 18.87 20.76
C ALA A 689 -13.77 17.95 21.90
N PRO A 690 -13.58 16.63 21.82
CA PRO A 690 -13.89 15.75 22.92
C PRO A 690 -13.19 16.29 24.17
N PRO A 691 -13.83 16.28 25.35
CA PRO A 691 -13.25 16.85 26.57
C PRO A 691 -11.90 16.18 26.79
N THR A 692 -10.85 16.99 26.81
CA THR A 692 -9.56 16.56 27.33
C THR A 692 -9.81 16.13 28.76
N SER A 693 -9.83 14.83 29.00
CA SER A 693 -9.84 14.28 30.35
C SER A 693 -8.53 14.69 31.04
N SER A 694 -8.56 15.81 31.73
CA SER A 694 -7.64 16.10 32.81
C SER A 694 -8.00 15.20 33.99
N THR A 695 -7.45 14.04 34.02
CA THR A 695 -7.25 13.25 35.24
C THR A 695 -5.77 13.01 35.39
N GLN A 696 -5.07 14.02 35.93
CA GLN A 696 -4.07 13.72 36.95
C GLN A 696 -4.81 13.02 38.07
N ASP A 697 -4.57 11.73 38.26
CA ASP A 697 -4.28 11.12 39.55
C ASP A 697 -4.08 9.60 39.42
N ARG A 698 -2.84 9.21 39.78
CA ARG A 698 -2.44 7.97 40.48
C ARG A 698 -2.91 6.61 39.94
N PHE A 699 -2.05 5.91 39.30
CA PHE A 699 -1.23 4.75 39.76
C PHE A 699 -0.31 4.30 38.64
#